data_a2a43faf2534e613932785b46330d891
#
_entry.id   a2a43faf2534e613932785b46330d891
#
_cell.length_a   1.000
_cell.length_b   1.000
_cell.length_c   1.000
_cell.angle_alpha   90.00
_cell.angle_beta   90.00
_cell.angle_gamma   90.00
#
_symmetry.space_group_name_H-M   'P 1'
#
loop_
_entity.id
_entity.type
_entity.pdbx_description
1 polymer ?
#
loop_
_entity_poly.entity_id
_entity_poly.type
_entity_poly.pdbx_seq_one_letter_code
_entity_poly.pdbx_strand_id
1 'polypeptide(L)'
;MDGDSKPERLAHRRRLLYHRPPLALQTNAAMTDTIEALPPEIQLDDYLAEHNATIVTTEGSHAVSVHGELELDGHRIPYHLVPDEGFLGKSGKWRKLSAEDRLALVKERWNDAARLKMEAQLLACAREVFAVDGIEPLRALSAFMAKYERAKVRCAIALDRVAAARSRQSADKAAAKTRDAVNLSRYPESFATAYAMQRHFIAVLGPTNSGKTHAAMEHLQKAKSGVYLAPLRLLALENYTRLQEAGIAVSLITGEQRKLHPDATHVASTVEMLNPERQVEVAVIDEIQLLDDPDRGAAWTAAVCGVPAQTVYLVGAPESREAIESLVARVGGTLEVRTLERKTALQMDKAPLLSLKNLKPGDVLIAFSRREVLNWRDKVIEQGLTVSAIYGNLSPEVRQAQAERFVSGETQVVVATDAIGMGLNTPARRIIFTTASKWDGYAEGVIAAPLAKQIAGRAGRFGKHETGYVAGFDGLTHKTIAALLRQKAEPLPNNGFFVAPSLKYLEAISQATGEVRLKALLSLFAKHINVHDEFFLPANLSDQMEKAEWLDALPLSLADRYTFSLCPISTKIPMLESALHDWAEHRARGKAAPLLRMMGTGGRNELQYLEDSCKLYAAYAWLGYRMPDTFPDGEMAQLLMQSTSERIDALLQVQNAQKRKSGKGNGFERRKPGTRRRS
;
A
#
# COMPACT_ATOMS: atom_id res chain seq x y z
N MET A 1 52.85 -5.41 10.70
CA MET A 1 52.36 -5.58 12.05
C MET A 1 50.90 -5.25 11.98
N ASP A 2 50.17 -6.23 11.68
CA ASP A 2 49.24 -7.02 12.50
C ASP A 2 47.95 -6.27 12.78
N GLY A 3 46.81 -6.68 12.49
CA GLY A 3 46.24 -7.97 12.08
C GLY A 3 44.75 -7.91 12.33
N ASP A 4 44.08 -8.58 11.46
CA ASP A 4 42.82 -9.29 11.68
C ASP A 4 41.84 -8.88 12.79
N SER A 5 40.64 -8.54 12.39
CA SER A 5 39.43 -9.12 12.99
C SER A 5 38.15 -8.73 12.26
N LYS A 6 37.77 -9.53 11.33
CA LYS A 6 36.37 -9.83 11.00
C LYS A 6 36.32 -11.33 10.73
N PRO A 7 35.59 -12.09 11.59
CA PRO A 7 34.23 -12.42 11.25
C PRO A 7 33.38 -12.79 12.50
N GLU A 8 32.76 -11.85 13.15
CA GLU A 8 31.81 -12.17 14.24
C GLU A 8 30.37 -11.69 14.01
N ARG A 9 30.10 -10.98 12.94
CA ARG A 9 28.73 -10.47 12.66
C ARG A 9 27.80 -11.40 11.86
N LEU A 10 28.30 -12.53 11.38
CA LEU A 10 27.50 -13.52 10.62
C LEU A 10 26.98 -14.69 11.45
N ALA A 11 27.52 -14.90 12.66
CA ALA A 11 27.09 -15.97 13.55
C ALA A 11 25.84 -15.62 14.38
N HIS A 12 25.51 -14.34 14.56
CA HIS A 12 24.36 -13.94 15.38
C HIS A 12 23.01 -13.97 14.65
N ARG A 13 23.00 -13.98 13.31
CA ARG A 13 21.74 -14.09 12.54
C ARG A 13 21.21 -15.50 12.32
N ARG A 14 22.01 -16.55 12.58
CA ARG A 14 21.58 -17.95 12.45
C ARG A 14 21.05 -18.56 13.76
N ARG A 15 21.15 -17.89 14.92
CA ARG A 15 20.65 -18.39 16.22
C ARG A 15 19.23 -17.93 16.59
N LEU A 16 18.63 -16.99 15.86
CA LEU A 16 17.29 -16.47 16.17
C LEU A 16 16.14 -17.17 15.44
N LEU A 17 16.43 -18.22 14.65
CA LEU A 17 15.40 -18.99 13.93
C LEU A 17 15.01 -20.31 14.58
N TYR A 18 15.56 -20.66 15.76
CA TYR A 18 15.32 -21.98 16.41
C TYR A 18 14.85 -21.91 17.88
N HIS A 19 14.47 -20.75 18.40
CA HIS A 19 13.84 -20.66 19.71
C HIS A 19 12.43 -20.06 19.61
N ARG A 20 11.49 -20.87 19.05
CA ARG A 20 10.11 -20.80 19.54
C ARG A 20 10.04 -21.73 20.76
N PRO A 21 9.55 -21.26 21.92
CA PRO A 21 9.23 -22.17 23.00
C PRO A 21 8.20 -23.19 22.49
N PRO A 22 8.28 -24.46 22.89
CA PRO A 22 7.25 -25.42 22.55
C PRO A 22 5.93 -24.85 23.09
N LEU A 23 4.92 -24.77 22.18
CA LEU A 23 3.53 -24.55 22.61
C LEU A 23 3.27 -25.55 23.74
N ALA A 24 3.17 -25.04 24.95
CA ALA A 24 2.68 -25.81 26.06
C ALA A 24 1.32 -26.36 25.65
N LEU A 25 1.24 -27.68 25.50
CA LEU A 25 -0.02 -28.38 25.44
C LEU A 25 -0.79 -27.94 26.69
N GLN A 26 -1.74 -27.04 26.52
CA GLN A 26 -2.80 -26.89 27.49
C GLN A 26 -3.57 -28.22 27.47
N THR A 27 -3.10 -29.14 28.30
CA THR A 27 -3.89 -30.27 28.70
C THR A 27 -5.14 -29.70 29.35
N ASN A 28 -6.27 -29.82 28.64
CA ASN A 28 -7.57 -29.62 29.25
C ASN A 28 -7.62 -30.42 30.54
N ALA A 29 -7.70 -29.74 31.68
CA ALA A 29 -7.85 -30.27 33.02
C ALA A 29 -9.21 -30.95 33.26
N ALA A 30 -9.78 -31.58 32.25
CA ALA A 30 -11.06 -32.30 32.29
C ALA A 30 -10.93 -33.81 31.98
N MET A 31 -9.72 -34.35 32.01
CA MET A 31 -9.48 -35.81 31.91
C MET A 31 -8.71 -36.39 33.14
N THR A 32 -8.95 -35.83 34.28
CA THR A 32 -8.48 -36.44 35.53
C THR A 32 -9.70 -36.78 36.37
N ASP A 33 -10.34 -37.89 36.05
CA ASP A 33 -11.10 -38.72 37.02
C ASP A 33 -11.70 -39.93 36.30
N THR A 34 -10.84 -40.81 35.84
CA THR A 34 -11.05 -42.28 35.82
C THR A 34 -9.66 -42.89 35.65
N ILE A 35 -9.01 -43.20 36.77
CA ILE A 35 -7.94 -44.17 36.74
C ILE A 35 -8.64 -45.50 36.46
N GLU A 36 -8.92 -45.80 35.22
CA GLU A 36 -9.19 -47.16 34.77
C GLU A 36 -7.92 -47.97 35.08
N ALA A 37 -8.12 -49.11 35.74
CA ALA A 37 -7.04 -50.03 36.06
C ALA A 37 -6.19 -50.25 34.81
N LEU A 38 -4.87 -50.10 34.94
CA LEU A 38 -3.92 -50.38 33.86
C LEU A 38 -4.27 -51.75 33.27
N PRO A 39 -4.44 -51.87 31.94
CA PRO A 39 -4.69 -53.15 31.31
C PRO A 39 -3.57 -54.13 31.66
N PRO A 40 -3.86 -55.44 31.73
CA PRO A 40 -2.88 -56.44 32.13
C PRO A 40 -1.65 -56.38 31.23
N GLU A 41 -0.46 -56.65 31.81
CA GLU A 41 0.80 -56.76 31.04
C GLU A 41 0.61 -57.68 29.85
N ILE A 42 0.71 -57.12 28.65
CA ILE A 42 0.63 -57.86 27.38
C ILE A 42 2.06 -58.13 26.92
N GLN A 43 2.40 -59.40 26.84
CA GLN A 43 3.67 -59.83 26.26
C GLN A 43 3.69 -59.51 24.74
N LEU A 44 4.89 -59.36 24.16
CA LEU A 44 5.01 -59.01 22.73
C LEU A 44 4.28 -59.97 21.82
N ASP A 45 4.32 -61.25 22.10
CA ASP A 45 3.68 -62.27 21.26
C ASP A 45 2.11 -62.18 21.33
N ASP A 46 1.56 -61.84 22.50
CA ASP A 46 0.12 -61.59 22.65
C ASP A 46 -0.31 -60.30 21.96
N TYR A 47 0.50 -59.25 22.09
CA TYR A 47 0.30 -58.00 21.35
C TYR A 47 0.30 -58.21 19.85
N LEU A 48 1.23 -59.04 19.34
CA LEU A 48 1.29 -59.33 17.89
C LEU A 48 0.04 -60.06 17.43
N ALA A 49 -0.48 -60.98 18.24
CA ALA A 49 -1.72 -61.70 17.93
C ALA A 49 -2.95 -60.77 17.96
N GLU A 50 -3.08 -59.94 18.98
CA GLU A 50 -4.22 -59.03 19.15
C GLU A 50 -4.30 -58.00 18.03
N HIS A 51 -3.18 -57.51 17.51
CA HIS A 51 -3.13 -56.47 16.47
C HIS A 51 -2.84 -57.04 15.09
N ASN A 52 -3.00 -58.35 14.89
CA ASN A 52 -2.66 -59.04 13.63
C ASN A 52 -1.27 -58.59 13.09
N ALA A 53 -0.33 -58.48 14.04
CA ALA A 53 1.00 -57.89 13.76
C ALA A 53 2.06 -58.96 13.59
N THR A 54 3.06 -58.69 12.82
CA THR A 54 4.21 -59.56 12.57
C THR A 54 5.51 -58.79 12.76
N ILE A 55 6.56 -59.51 13.16
CA ILE A 55 7.90 -58.94 13.23
C ILE A 55 8.60 -59.14 11.88
N VAL A 56 9.11 -58.06 11.36
CA VAL A 56 9.89 -58.08 10.11
C VAL A 56 11.35 -57.70 10.42
N THR A 57 12.26 -58.56 10.07
CA THR A 57 13.69 -58.32 10.12
C THR A 57 14.20 -58.02 8.71
N THR A 58 14.82 -56.88 8.51
CA THR A 58 15.34 -56.52 7.19
C THR A 58 16.83 -56.85 7.09
N GLU A 59 17.19 -57.79 6.23
CA GLU A 59 18.59 -58.09 5.94
C GLU A 59 19.33 -56.86 5.41
N GLY A 60 20.51 -56.60 5.93
CA GLY A 60 21.37 -55.48 5.50
C GLY A 60 21.18 -54.17 6.26
N SER A 61 19.99 -53.84 6.80
CA SER A 61 19.78 -52.64 7.60
C SER A 61 19.79 -52.87 9.09
N HIS A 62 19.84 -54.11 9.51
CA HIS A 62 19.76 -54.53 10.93
C HIS A 62 18.53 -53.98 11.68
N ALA A 63 17.45 -53.68 10.98
CA ALA A 63 16.23 -53.17 11.59
C ALA A 63 15.28 -54.33 11.94
N VAL A 64 14.76 -54.29 13.15
CA VAL A 64 13.62 -55.12 13.60
C VAL A 64 12.42 -54.17 13.65
N SER A 65 11.34 -54.50 12.96
CA SER A 65 10.10 -53.72 12.99
C SER A 65 8.89 -54.60 13.28
N VAL A 66 7.95 -54.06 14.02
CA VAL A 66 6.64 -54.68 14.30
C VAL A 66 5.66 -54.08 13.30
N HIS A 67 5.07 -54.92 12.48
CA HIS A 67 4.05 -54.55 11.51
C HIS A 67 2.70 -55.08 11.99
N GLY A 68 1.72 -54.22 12.06
CA GLY A 68 0.37 -54.54 12.49
C GLY A 68 -0.70 -53.71 11.79
N GLU A 69 -1.95 -53.93 12.19
CA GLU A 69 -3.09 -53.17 11.69
C GLU A 69 -3.79 -52.48 12.87
N LEU A 70 -4.10 -51.20 12.70
CA LEU A 70 -4.89 -50.40 13.63
C LEU A 70 -6.31 -50.30 13.08
N GLU A 71 -7.29 -50.57 13.91
CA GLU A 71 -8.71 -50.40 13.54
C GLU A 71 -9.20 -49.00 14.00
N LEU A 72 -9.70 -48.20 13.01
CA LEU A 72 -10.26 -46.88 13.28
C LEU A 72 -11.55 -46.72 12.46
N ASP A 73 -12.67 -46.56 13.14
CA ASP A 73 -14.01 -46.38 12.51
C ASP A 73 -14.34 -47.38 11.39
N GLY A 74 -14.02 -48.67 11.64
CA GLY A 74 -14.24 -49.78 10.71
C GLY A 74 -13.20 -49.91 9.59
N HIS A 75 -12.17 -49.07 9.58
CA HIS A 75 -11.08 -49.14 8.62
C HIS A 75 -9.82 -49.75 9.25
N ARG A 76 -9.18 -50.66 8.55
CA ARG A 76 -7.89 -51.24 8.95
C ARG A 76 -6.75 -50.45 8.32
N ILE A 77 -5.86 -49.92 9.15
CA ILE A 77 -4.75 -49.06 8.78
C ILE A 77 -3.48 -49.80 9.10
N PRO A 78 -2.65 -50.21 8.12
CA PRO A 78 -1.41 -50.88 8.38
C PRO A 78 -0.41 -49.90 9.00
N TYR A 79 0.29 -50.32 10.05
CA TYR A 79 1.37 -49.59 10.70
C TYR A 79 2.62 -50.43 10.87
N HIS A 80 3.76 -49.80 11.09
CA HIS A 80 4.98 -50.46 11.51
C HIS A 80 5.72 -49.62 12.56
N LEU A 81 6.14 -50.28 13.64
CA LEU A 81 6.89 -49.70 14.72
C LEU A 81 8.33 -50.22 14.66
N VAL A 82 9.29 -49.32 14.67
CA VAL A 82 10.71 -49.69 14.75
C VAL A 82 11.25 -49.22 16.10
N PRO A 83 11.69 -50.13 16.98
CA PRO A 83 12.30 -49.76 18.23
C PRO A 83 13.53 -48.85 17.99
N ASP A 84 13.58 -47.73 18.71
CA ASP A 84 14.65 -46.75 18.59
C ASP A 84 15.80 -46.99 19.59
N GLU A 85 16.79 -46.09 19.54
CA GLU A 85 17.96 -46.15 20.43
C GLU A 85 17.57 -45.98 21.91
N GLY A 86 16.48 -45.32 22.23
CA GLY A 86 15.95 -45.19 23.59
C GLY A 86 15.41 -46.50 24.10
N PHE A 87 14.73 -47.27 23.24
CA PHE A 87 14.19 -48.60 23.55
C PHE A 87 15.31 -49.65 23.57
N LEU A 88 16.22 -49.65 22.60
CA LEU A 88 17.29 -50.64 22.46
C LEU A 88 18.53 -50.37 23.34
N GLY A 89 18.65 -49.18 23.90
CA GLY A 89 19.71 -48.72 24.78
C GLY A 89 20.70 -47.76 24.13
N LYS A 90 21.06 -46.69 24.84
CA LYS A 90 21.90 -45.58 24.42
C LYS A 90 23.33 -45.96 24.06
N SER A 91 23.82 -47.11 24.51
CA SER A 91 25.22 -47.54 24.32
C SER A 91 25.56 -47.93 22.88
N GLY A 92 24.56 -48.06 21.99
CA GLY A 92 24.75 -48.46 20.59
C GLY A 92 25.31 -49.90 20.39
N LYS A 93 25.52 -50.64 21.49
CA LYS A 93 26.02 -52.03 21.41
C LYS A 93 25.10 -52.96 20.63
N TRP A 94 23.79 -52.70 20.68
CA TRP A 94 22.76 -53.42 19.94
C TRP A 94 22.96 -53.37 18.39
N ARG A 95 23.69 -52.39 17.89
CA ARG A 95 23.97 -52.29 16.44
C ARG A 95 24.85 -53.43 15.91
N LYS A 96 25.60 -54.08 16.78
CA LYS A 96 26.47 -55.19 16.47
C LYS A 96 25.85 -56.55 16.66
N LEU A 97 24.60 -56.60 17.18
CA LEU A 97 23.87 -57.81 17.39
C LEU A 97 23.31 -58.40 16.09
N SER A 98 23.17 -59.73 16.03
CA SER A 98 22.43 -60.42 14.97
C SER A 98 20.96 -60.03 14.96
N ALA A 99 20.22 -60.35 13.89
CA ALA A 99 18.78 -60.09 13.85
C ALA A 99 18.03 -60.83 14.97
N GLU A 100 18.42 -62.07 15.27
CA GLU A 100 17.87 -62.91 16.34
C GLU A 100 18.12 -62.31 17.73
N ASP A 101 19.35 -61.88 18.01
CA ASP A 101 19.71 -61.27 19.30
C ASP A 101 19.00 -59.92 19.48
N ARG A 102 18.75 -59.18 18.41
CA ARG A 102 17.95 -57.95 18.48
C ARG A 102 16.49 -58.22 18.73
N LEU A 103 15.94 -59.25 18.12
CA LEU A 103 14.60 -59.68 18.39
C LEU A 103 14.45 -60.09 19.87
N ALA A 104 15.42 -60.88 20.39
CA ALA A 104 15.45 -61.24 21.81
C ALA A 104 15.49 -59.99 22.71
N LEU A 105 16.34 -59.02 22.37
CA LEU A 105 16.41 -57.74 23.08
C LEU A 105 15.13 -56.92 23.01
N VAL A 106 14.40 -56.96 21.87
CA VAL A 106 13.08 -56.31 21.73
C VAL A 106 12.06 -56.98 22.60
N LYS A 107 12.03 -58.32 22.66
CA LYS A 107 11.13 -59.08 23.52
C LYS A 107 11.41 -58.82 25.03
N GLU A 108 12.70 -58.80 25.41
CA GLU A 108 13.10 -58.52 26.78
C GLU A 108 12.71 -57.12 27.26
N ARG A 109 12.75 -56.14 26.38
CA ARG A 109 12.48 -54.73 26.73
C ARG A 109 11.07 -54.25 26.44
N TRP A 110 10.26 -55.13 25.85
CA TRP A 110 8.87 -54.78 25.59
C TRP A 110 8.12 -54.66 26.92
N ASN A 111 7.56 -53.51 27.19
CA ASN A 111 6.76 -53.25 28.37
C ASN A 111 5.55 -52.38 28.05
N ASP A 112 4.56 -52.45 28.92
CA ASP A 112 3.29 -51.76 28.72
C ASP A 112 3.41 -50.25 28.68
N ALA A 113 4.30 -49.65 29.44
CA ALA A 113 4.47 -48.21 29.45
C ALA A 113 4.96 -47.69 28.09
N ALA A 114 5.90 -48.37 27.44
CA ALA A 114 6.39 -48.01 26.11
C ALA A 114 5.34 -48.27 25.06
N ARG A 115 4.63 -49.41 25.12
CA ARG A 115 3.54 -49.79 24.25
C ARG A 115 2.40 -48.79 24.28
N LEU A 116 1.83 -48.55 25.43
CA LEU A 116 0.68 -47.63 25.63
C LEU A 116 1.02 -46.20 25.16
N LYS A 117 2.23 -45.74 25.42
CA LYS A 117 2.69 -44.42 24.96
C LYS A 117 2.77 -44.31 23.44
N MET A 118 3.28 -45.35 22.76
CA MET A 118 3.37 -45.38 21.31
C MET A 118 1.98 -45.50 20.67
N GLU A 119 1.11 -46.38 21.20
CA GLU A 119 -0.27 -46.55 20.71
C GLU A 119 -1.10 -45.30 20.91
N ALA A 120 -1.05 -44.65 22.09
CA ALA A 120 -1.79 -43.42 22.33
C ALA A 120 -1.39 -42.28 21.36
N GLN A 121 -0.10 -42.16 21.09
CA GLN A 121 0.38 -41.19 20.13
C GLN A 121 -0.05 -41.51 18.67
N LEU A 122 -0.01 -42.77 18.30
CA LEU A 122 -0.45 -43.27 16.99
C LEU A 122 -1.92 -43.03 16.79
N LEU A 123 -2.76 -43.43 17.77
CA LEU A 123 -4.21 -43.26 17.71
C LEU A 123 -4.63 -41.79 17.69
N ALA A 124 -4.00 -40.96 18.53
CA ALA A 124 -4.30 -39.53 18.54
C ALA A 124 -4.00 -38.88 17.16
N CYS A 125 -2.83 -39.19 16.60
CA CYS A 125 -2.45 -38.69 15.29
C CYS A 125 -3.37 -39.24 14.18
N ALA A 126 -3.72 -40.52 14.21
CA ALA A 126 -4.59 -41.16 13.23
C ALA A 126 -6.01 -40.55 13.24
N ARG A 127 -6.60 -40.41 14.43
CA ARG A 127 -7.93 -39.80 14.58
C ARG A 127 -8.00 -38.37 14.05
N GLU A 128 -7.00 -37.58 14.36
CA GLU A 128 -6.95 -36.20 13.88
C GLU A 128 -6.82 -36.12 12.36
N VAL A 129 -5.97 -36.93 11.73
CA VAL A 129 -5.83 -36.98 10.27
C VAL A 129 -7.09 -37.52 9.60
N PHE A 130 -7.68 -38.58 10.15
CA PHE A 130 -8.92 -39.17 9.60
C PHE A 130 -10.09 -38.18 9.61
N ALA A 131 -10.22 -37.39 10.68
CA ALA A 131 -11.29 -36.41 10.82
C ALA A 131 -11.25 -35.29 9.76
N VAL A 132 -10.09 -35.03 9.16
CA VAL A 132 -9.90 -33.92 8.19
C VAL A 132 -9.74 -34.43 6.78
N ASP A 133 -8.83 -35.39 6.56
CA ASP A 133 -8.36 -35.79 5.21
C ASP A 133 -8.83 -37.21 4.79
N GLY A 134 -9.53 -37.92 5.69
CA GLY A 134 -10.00 -39.27 5.43
C GLY A 134 -8.93 -40.35 5.57
N ILE A 135 -9.18 -41.52 4.97
CA ILE A 135 -8.40 -42.76 5.20
C ILE A 135 -7.06 -42.78 4.43
N GLU A 136 -6.99 -42.17 3.26
CA GLU A 136 -5.79 -42.30 2.41
C GLU A 136 -4.51 -41.69 3.00
N PRO A 137 -4.54 -40.49 3.62
CA PRO A 137 -3.39 -39.96 4.34
C PRO A 137 -2.96 -40.81 5.52
N LEU A 138 -3.88 -41.51 6.18
CA LEU A 138 -3.57 -42.42 7.27
C LEU A 138 -2.80 -43.67 6.80
N ARG A 139 -3.14 -44.22 5.65
CA ARG A 139 -2.38 -45.32 5.04
C ARG A 139 -0.94 -44.92 4.73
N ALA A 140 -0.75 -43.67 4.25
CA ALA A 140 0.57 -43.12 4.03
C ALA A 140 1.33 -42.84 5.35
N LEU A 141 0.60 -42.46 6.42
CA LEU A 141 1.17 -42.16 7.73
C LEU A 141 1.68 -43.42 8.44
N SER A 142 0.92 -44.49 8.39
CA SER A 142 1.23 -45.77 9.01
C SER A 142 2.56 -46.35 8.48
N ALA A 143 2.89 -46.13 7.22
CA ALA A 143 4.15 -46.52 6.62
C ALA A 143 5.37 -45.72 7.16
N PHE A 144 5.14 -44.70 8.00
CA PHE A 144 6.18 -43.77 8.45
C PHE A 144 6.77 -44.00 9.83
N MET A 145 6.18 -44.86 10.66
CA MET A 145 6.59 -44.99 12.07
C MET A 145 7.80 -45.90 12.25
N ALA A 146 8.89 -45.51 11.67
CA ALA A 146 10.10 -46.34 11.62
C ALA A 146 10.96 -46.35 12.89
N LYS A 147 10.83 -45.35 13.81
CA LYS A 147 11.57 -45.23 15.08
C LYS A 147 10.80 -44.35 16.02
N TYR A 148 10.80 -44.66 17.34
CA TYR A 148 10.04 -43.92 18.35
C TYR A 148 10.24 -42.39 18.25
N GLU A 149 11.48 -41.89 18.26
CA GLU A 149 11.76 -40.46 18.16
C GLU A 149 11.37 -39.86 16.80
N ARG A 150 11.48 -40.62 15.71
CA ARG A 150 11.02 -40.21 14.40
C ARG A 150 9.51 -40.25 14.28
N ALA A 151 8.84 -41.20 14.94
CA ALA A 151 7.40 -41.25 15.03
C ALA A 151 6.85 -40.01 15.72
N LYS A 152 7.45 -39.58 16.82
CA LYS A 152 7.11 -38.36 17.55
C LYS A 152 7.22 -37.11 16.66
N VAL A 153 8.33 -36.96 15.93
CA VAL A 153 8.53 -35.85 15.00
C VAL A 153 7.50 -35.89 13.84
N ARG A 154 7.20 -37.06 13.31
CA ARG A 154 6.25 -37.24 12.21
C ARG A 154 4.81 -37.04 12.64
N CYS A 155 4.43 -37.43 13.86
CA CYS A 155 3.14 -37.08 14.44
C CYS A 155 3.02 -35.56 14.59
N ALA A 156 4.05 -34.87 15.03
CA ALA A 156 4.04 -33.42 15.10
C ALA A 156 3.84 -32.79 13.71
N ILE A 157 4.56 -33.28 12.69
CA ILE A 157 4.40 -32.82 11.30
C ILE A 157 3.00 -33.12 10.77
N ALA A 158 2.43 -34.27 11.08
CA ALA A 158 1.08 -34.63 10.68
C ALA A 158 0.04 -33.75 11.36
N LEU A 159 0.19 -33.49 12.67
CA LEU A 159 -0.69 -32.57 13.41
C LEU A 159 -0.59 -31.14 12.86
N ASP A 160 0.60 -30.68 12.49
CA ASP A 160 0.79 -29.39 11.83
C ASP A 160 0.07 -29.34 10.47
N ARG A 161 0.12 -30.42 9.69
CA ARG A 161 -0.62 -30.55 8.42
C ARG A 161 -2.12 -30.53 8.63
N VAL A 162 -2.62 -31.26 9.63
CA VAL A 162 -4.05 -31.26 10.00
C VAL A 162 -4.48 -29.86 10.45
N ALA A 163 -3.69 -29.23 11.30
CA ALA A 163 -3.96 -27.85 11.71
C ALA A 163 -4.00 -26.89 10.52
N ALA A 164 -3.06 -27.05 9.57
CA ALA A 164 -3.04 -26.27 8.34
C ALA A 164 -4.26 -26.59 7.43
N ALA A 165 -4.68 -27.86 7.33
CA ALA A 165 -5.86 -28.26 6.57
C ALA A 165 -7.15 -27.71 7.19
N ARG A 166 -7.30 -27.79 8.53
CA ARG A 166 -8.42 -27.18 9.26
C ARG A 166 -8.45 -25.67 9.07
N SER A 167 -7.29 -25.04 9.11
CA SER A 167 -7.16 -23.61 8.85
C SER A 167 -7.58 -23.24 7.42
N ARG A 168 -7.19 -24.06 6.41
CA ARG A 168 -7.64 -23.90 5.01
C ARG A 168 -9.14 -24.08 4.89
N GLN A 169 -9.71 -25.12 5.45
CA GLN A 169 -11.15 -25.38 5.41
C GLN A 169 -11.97 -24.26 6.09
N SER A 170 -11.45 -23.75 7.23
CA SER A 170 -12.05 -22.58 7.90
C SER A 170 -11.94 -21.34 7.02
N ALA A 171 -10.79 -21.13 6.37
CA ALA A 171 -10.58 -20.04 5.43
C ALA A 171 -11.50 -20.15 4.22
N ASP A 172 -11.69 -21.35 3.66
CA ASP A 172 -12.59 -21.59 2.53
C ASP A 172 -14.07 -21.34 2.90
N LYS A 173 -14.49 -21.74 4.10
CA LYS A 173 -15.83 -21.43 4.63
C LYS A 173 -16.01 -19.93 4.85
N ALA A 174 -15.01 -19.26 5.43
CA ALA A 174 -15.02 -17.80 5.59
C ALA A 174 -15.03 -17.09 4.24
N ALA A 175 -14.26 -17.62 3.28
CA ALA A 175 -14.24 -17.14 1.91
C ALA A 175 -15.61 -17.24 1.24
N ALA A 176 -16.29 -18.38 1.35
CA ALA A 176 -17.64 -18.56 0.82
C ALA A 176 -18.62 -17.57 1.45
N LYS A 177 -18.63 -17.46 2.77
CA LYS A 177 -19.47 -16.48 3.48
C LYS A 177 -19.14 -15.04 3.12
N THR A 178 -17.87 -14.71 2.92
CA THR A 178 -17.45 -13.37 2.47
C THR A 178 -17.97 -13.08 1.07
N ARG A 179 -17.90 -14.05 0.16
CA ARG A 179 -18.43 -13.92 -1.22
C ARG A 179 -19.92 -13.65 -1.24
N ASP A 180 -20.66 -14.34 -0.39
CA ASP A 180 -22.11 -14.14 -0.26
C ASP A 180 -22.45 -12.78 0.37
N ALA A 181 -21.63 -12.31 1.32
CA ALA A 181 -21.82 -11.02 1.99
C ALA A 181 -21.40 -9.82 1.12
N VAL A 182 -20.42 -9.99 0.24
CA VAL A 182 -19.84 -8.93 -0.60
C VAL A 182 -19.84 -9.34 -2.07
N ASN A 183 -20.94 -9.08 -2.76
CA ASN A 183 -21.03 -9.29 -4.19
C ASN A 183 -20.63 -8.02 -4.96
N LEU A 184 -19.35 -7.94 -5.39
CA LEU A 184 -18.86 -6.77 -6.14
C LEU A 184 -19.36 -6.72 -7.59
N SER A 185 -19.93 -7.78 -8.14
CA SER A 185 -20.58 -7.67 -9.44
C SER A 185 -21.75 -6.66 -9.41
N ARG A 186 -22.28 -6.40 -8.21
CA ARG A 186 -23.30 -5.40 -7.91
C ARG A 186 -22.76 -4.12 -7.26
N TYR A 187 -21.46 -3.85 -7.36
CA TYR A 187 -20.83 -2.69 -6.71
C TYR A 187 -21.53 -1.35 -7.04
N PRO A 188 -21.94 -1.06 -8.29
CA PRO A 188 -22.69 0.16 -8.59
C PRO A 188 -24.00 0.31 -7.79
N GLU A 189 -24.68 -0.81 -7.45
CA GLU A 189 -25.92 -0.80 -6.67
C GLU A 189 -25.70 -0.37 -5.21
N SER A 190 -24.48 -0.46 -4.70
CA SER A 190 -24.14 0.03 -3.35
C SER A 190 -24.30 1.55 -3.21
N PHE A 191 -24.35 2.28 -4.33
CA PHE A 191 -24.61 3.71 -4.42
C PHE A 191 -26.07 3.98 -4.81
N ALA A 192 -26.99 3.70 -3.88
CA ALA A 192 -28.41 3.67 -4.16
C ALA A 192 -28.95 4.94 -4.86
N THR A 193 -28.51 6.14 -4.41
CA THR A 193 -28.94 7.41 -4.96
C THR A 193 -28.52 7.56 -6.43
N ALA A 194 -27.25 7.28 -6.75
CA ALA A 194 -26.74 7.38 -8.12
C ALA A 194 -27.28 6.26 -9.02
N TYR A 195 -27.45 5.07 -8.46
CA TYR A 195 -27.95 3.90 -9.19
C TYR A 195 -29.40 4.06 -9.65
N ALA A 196 -30.23 4.75 -8.84
CA ALA A 196 -31.62 5.04 -9.18
C ALA A 196 -31.77 6.14 -10.25
N MET A 197 -30.70 6.85 -10.60
CA MET A 197 -30.74 7.98 -11.56
C MET A 197 -30.41 7.49 -12.99
N GLN A 198 -31.10 8.06 -13.98
CA GLN A 198 -30.62 8.00 -15.36
C GLN A 198 -29.56 9.09 -15.56
N ARG A 199 -28.30 8.68 -15.66
CA ARG A 199 -27.15 9.59 -15.76
C ARG A 199 -26.66 9.70 -17.19
N HIS A 200 -26.30 10.93 -17.59
CA HIS A 200 -25.66 11.20 -18.85
C HIS A 200 -24.18 11.49 -18.65
N PHE A 201 -23.30 10.61 -19.15
CA PHE A 201 -21.86 10.75 -19.06
C PHE A 201 -21.31 11.44 -20.31
N ILE A 202 -20.43 12.40 -20.12
CA ILE A 202 -19.72 13.11 -21.18
C ILE A 202 -18.22 12.95 -20.95
N ALA A 203 -17.56 12.06 -21.71
CA ALA A 203 -16.12 11.89 -21.67
C ALA A 203 -15.44 12.97 -22.50
N VAL A 204 -14.69 13.86 -21.86
CA VAL A 204 -13.89 14.89 -22.53
C VAL A 204 -12.42 14.49 -22.48
N LEU A 205 -11.93 13.91 -23.56
CA LEU A 205 -10.62 13.30 -23.65
C LEU A 205 -9.66 14.14 -24.49
N GLY A 206 -8.43 14.26 -24.02
CA GLY A 206 -7.41 15.01 -24.77
C GLY A 206 -6.09 15.09 -24.00
N PRO A 207 -4.99 15.42 -24.68
CA PRO A 207 -3.69 15.60 -24.04
C PRO A 207 -3.70 16.80 -23.07
N THR A 208 -2.64 16.92 -22.29
CA THR A 208 -2.45 18.09 -21.41
C THR A 208 -2.47 19.37 -22.26
N ASN A 209 -3.12 20.43 -21.76
CA ASN A 209 -3.29 21.72 -22.44
C ASN A 209 -4.20 21.68 -23.69
N SER A 210 -5.21 20.79 -23.69
CA SER A 210 -6.28 20.76 -24.73
C SER A 210 -7.51 21.60 -24.36
N GLY A 211 -7.66 22.03 -23.11
CA GLY A 211 -8.82 22.78 -22.62
C GLY A 211 -9.97 21.89 -22.12
N LYS A 212 -9.75 20.59 -21.93
CA LYS A 212 -10.77 19.64 -21.49
C LYS A 212 -11.46 20.01 -20.18
N THR A 213 -10.70 20.34 -19.14
CA THR A 213 -11.26 20.75 -17.83
C THR A 213 -12.03 22.07 -17.95
N HIS A 214 -11.57 23.00 -18.82
CA HIS A 214 -12.27 24.27 -19.05
C HIS A 214 -13.68 24.06 -19.65
N ALA A 215 -13.80 23.18 -20.64
CA ALA A 215 -15.09 22.87 -21.25
C ALA A 215 -16.10 22.25 -20.26
N ALA A 216 -15.65 21.37 -19.39
CA ALA A 216 -16.49 20.79 -18.33
C ALA A 216 -16.88 21.83 -17.27
N MET A 217 -15.93 22.69 -16.88
CA MET A 217 -16.16 23.76 -15.89
C MET A 217 -17.12 24.84 -16.38
N GLU A 218 -17.18 25.14 -17.67
CA GLU A 218 -18.17 26.08 -18.22
C GLU A 218 -19.60 25.60 -18.02
N HIS A 219 -19.86 24.28 -18.15
CA HIS A 219 -21.18 23.74 -17.89
C HIS A 219 -21.46 23.70 -16.37
N LEU A 220 -20.47 23.28 -15.57
CA LEU A 220 -20.59 23.28 -14.11
C LEU A 220 -20.96 24.67 -13.55
N GLN A 221 -20.34 25.74 -14.05
CA GLN A 221 -20.60 27.12 -13.63
C GLN A 221 -22.01 27.60 -13.97
N LYS A 222 -22.62 27.08 -15.04
CA LYS A 222 -23.97 27.44 -15.49
C LYS A 222 -25.07 26.62 -14.83
N ALA A 223 -24.70 25.49 -14.18
CA ALA A 223 -25.65 24.60 -13.53
C ALA A 223 -26.20 25.20 -12.24
N LYS A 224 -27.41 24.80 -11.86
CA LYS A 224 -28.03 25.22 -10.59
C LYS A 224 -27.32 24.63 -9.38
N SER A 225 -26.75 23.43 -9.52
CA SER A 225 -25.95 22.77 -8.49
C SER A 225 -24.88 21.89 -9.12
N GLY A 226 -23.73 21.76 -8.45
CA GLY A 226 -22.68 20.97 -9.03
C GLY A 226 -21.58 20.50 -8.08
N VAL A 227 -20.81 19.53 -8.53
CA VAL A 227 -19.62 19.05 -7.82
C VAL A 227 -18.43 18.91 -8.78
N TYR A 228 -17.28 19.44 -8.36
CA TYR A 228 -15.99 19.22 -9.00
C TYR A 228 -15.15 18.30 -8.15
N LEU A 229 -14.79 17.14 -8.68
CA LEU A 229 -13.99 16.10 -8.01
C LEU A 229 -12.56 16.13 -8.56
N ALA A 230 -11.65 16.63 -7.73
CA ALA A 230 -10.26 16.87 -8.08
C ALA A 230 -9.34 15.69 -7.71
N PRO A 231 -8.30 15.42 -8.48
CA PRO A 231 -7.27 14.45 -8.10
C PRO A 231 -6.39 14.91 -6.95
N LEU A 232 -6.31 16.23 -6.71
CA LEU A 232 -5.44 16.84 -5.71
C LEU A 232 -6.12 18.02 -5.01
N ARG A 233 -5.77 18.24 -3.73
CA ARG A 233 -6.24 19.38 -2.93
C ARG A 233 -6.02 20.72 -3.62
N LEU A 234 -4.87 20.90 -4.27
CA LEU A 234 -4.54 22.14 -4.97
C LEU A 234 -5.52 22.43 -6.11
N LEU A 235 -5.90 21.42 -6.89
CA LEU A 235 -6.90 21.58 -7.96
C LEU A 235 -8.31 21.82 -7.41
N ALA A 236 -8.65 21.19 -6.29
CA ALA A 236 -9.91 21.49 -5.60
C ALA A 236 -9.95 22.96 -5.16
N LEU A 237 -8.85 23.45 -4.57
CA LEU A 237 -8.73 24.86 -4.14
C LEU A 237 -8.76 25.84 -5.34
N GLU A 238 -8.04 25.55 -6.41
CA GLU A 238 -8.01 26.39 -7.63
C GLU A 238 -9.42 26.53 -8.24
N ASN A 239 -10.14 25.41 -8.37
CA ASN A 239 -11.49 25.44 -8.93
C ASN A 239 -12.53 25.98 -7.93
N TYR A 240 -12.32 25.82 -6.62
CA TYR A 240 -13.09 26.52 -5.60
C TYR A 240 -12.95 28.05 -5.77
N THR A 241 -11.74 28.58 -5.87
CA THR A 241 -11.49 30.01 -6.08
C THR A 241 -12.13 30.49 -7.40
N ARG A 242 -11.96 29.72 -8.48
CA ARG A 242 -12.55 30.03 -9.78
C ARG A 242 -14.09 30.11 -9.73
N LEU A 243 -14.75 29.21 -8.98
CA LEU A 243 -16.21 29.25 -8.80
C LEU A 243 -16.63 30.44 -7.96
N GLN A 244 -15.89 30.80 -6.91
CA GLN A 244 -16.12 32.01 -6.12
C GLN A 244 -15.98 33.29 -6.94
N GLU A 245 -14.93 33.40 -7.76
CA GLU A 245 -14.71 34.54 -8.67
C GLU A 245 -15.84 34.69 -9.71
N ALA A 246 -16.47 33.55 -10.07
CA ALA A 246 -17.65 33.55 -10.92
C ALA A 246 -18.96 33.91 -10.16
N GLY A 247 -18.89 34.24 -8.86
CA GLY A 247 -20.04 34.62 -8.04
C GLY A 247 -20.89 33.43 -7.56
N ILE A 248 -20.36 32.20 -7.60
CA ILE A 248 -21.08 30.98 -7.25
C ILE A 248 -20.85 30.68 -5.75
N ALA A 249 -21.94 30.41 -5.01
CA ALA A 249 -21.86 29.92 -3.63
C ALA A 249 -21.31 28.48 -3.64
N VAL A 250 -20.07 28.32 -3.22
CA VAL A 250 -19.32 27.06 -3.30
C VAL A 250 -18.67 26.71 -1.96
N SER A 251 -18.69 25.43 -1.60
CA SER A 251 -17.94 24.89 -0.48
C SER A 251 -16.69 24.15 -0.97
N LEU A 252 -15.59 24.24 -0.22
CA LEU A 252 -14.39 23.44 -0.41
C LEU A 252 -14.39 22.30 0.61
N ILE A 253 -14.22 21.05 0.14
CA ILE A 253 -14.15 19.86 1.00
C ILE A 253 -12.97 19.01 0.56
N THR A 254 -11.93 18.97 1.38
CA THR A 254 -10.79 18.06 1.20
C THR A 254 -10.61 17.20 2.45
N GLY A 255 -9.69 16.26 2.42
CA GLY A 255 -9.41 15.43 3.60
C GLY A 255 -9.05 16.23 4.85
N GLU A 256 -8.39 17.37 4.68
CA GLU A 256 -7.75 18.14 5.77
C GLU A 256 -8.30 19.56 5.90
N GLN A 257 -9.10 20.04 4.94
CA GLN A 257 -9.63 21.40 4.94
C GLN A 257 -11.09 21.42 4.50
N ARG A 258 -11.91 22.16 5.24
CA ARG A 258 -13.30 22.42 4.89
C ARG A 258 -13.56 23.92 4.98
N LYS A 259 -14.02 24.51 3.88
CA LYS A 259 -14.56 25.89 3.85
C LYS A 259 -16.02 25.77 3.43
N LEU A 260 -16.89 25.72 4.40
CA LEU A 260 -18.32 25.54 4.17
C LEU A 260 -18.97 26.90 3.93
N HIS A 261 -19.80 26.98 2.89
CA HIS A 261 -20.67 28.11 2.65
C HIS A 261 -22.13 27.67 2.96
N PRO A 262 -22.89 28.38 3.78
CA PRO A 262 -24.22 27.96 4.19
C PRO A 262 -25.17 27.72 3.01
N ASP A 263 -25.11 28.57 2.00
CA ASP A 263 -25.97 28.52 0.81
C ASP A 263 -25.25 27.84 -0.38
N ALA A 264 -24.27 26.97 -0.14
CA ALA A 264 -23.50 26.37 -1.20
C ALA A 264 -24.35 25.51 -2.13
N THR A 265 -24.48 25.94 -3.37
CA THR A 265 -25.04 25.15 -4.47
C THR A 265 -24.00 24.21 -5.08
N HIS A 266 -22.73 24.61 -5.03
CA HIS A 266 -21.62 23.88 -5.60
C HIS A 266 -20.63 23.39 -4.55
N VAL A 267 -19.89 22.32 -4.88
CA VAL A 267 -18.80 21.80 -4.04
C VAL A 267 -17.58 21.58 -4.93
N ALA A 268 -16.43 22.09 -4.50
CA ALA A 268 -15.14 21.66 -5.01
C ALA A 268 -14.50 20.72 -3.95
N SER A 269 -14.17 19.50 -4.33
CA SER A 269 -13.60 18.53 -3.39
C SER A 269 -12.54 17.64 -4.02
N THR A 270 -11.76 16.94 -3.21
CA THR A 270 -10.98 15.82 -3.73
C THR A 270 -11.90 14.61 -3.97
N VAL A 271 -11.53 13.75 -4.89
CA VAL A 271 -12.36 12.63 -5.33
C VAL A 271 -12.74 11.69 -4.18
N GLU A 272 -11.83 11.50 -3.21
CA GLU A 272 -12.03 10.68 -2.02
C GLU A 272 -13.09 11.25 -1.06
N MET A 273 -13.47 12.52 -1.24
CA MET A 273 -14.44 13.22 -0.41
C MET A 273 -15.82 13.35 -1.07
N LEU A 274 -16.08 12.55 -2.11
CA LEU A 274 -17.40 12.45 -2.71
C LEU A 274 -18.47 12.16 -1.65
N ASN A 275 -19.54 12.96 -1.66
CA ASN A 275 -20.76 12.62 -0.93
C ASN A 275 -21.75 11.94 -1.89
N PRO A 276 -21.98 10.62 -1.79
CA PRO A 276 -22.85 9.88 -2.70
C PRO A 276 -24.35 10.10 -2.47
N GLU A 277 -24.72 10.84 -1.40
CA GLU A 277 -26.12 11.16 -1.10
C GLU A 277 -26.55 12.54 -1.61
N ARG A 278 -25.58 13.42 -1.93
CA ARG A 278 -25.88 14.78 -2.38
C ARG A 278 -26.12 14.81 -3.88
N GLN A 279 -27.39 14.85 -4.29
CA GLN A 279 -27.77 15.01 -5.69
C GLN A 279 -27.42 16.40 -6.22
N VAL A 280 -26.87 16.44 -7.44
CA VAL A 280 -26.50 17.66 -8.16
C VAL A 280 -26.90 17.57 -9.65
N GLU A 281 -26.94 18.71 -10.33
CA GLU A 281 -27.23 18.76 -11.76
C GLU A 281 -26.02 18.32 -12.57
N VAL A 282 -24.81 18.83 -12.26
CA VAL A 282 -23.57 18.55 -12.99
C VAL A 282 -22.46 18.09 -12.05
N ALA A 283 -21.78 17.02 -12.41
CA ALA A 283 -20.55 16.58 -11.78
C ALA A 283 -19.37 16.60 -12.77
N VAL A 284 -18.19 16.94 -12.29
CA VAL A 284 -16.94 16.85 -13.05
C VAL A 284 -15.98 15.97 -12.28
N ILE A 285 -15.57 14.84 -12.86
CA ILE A 285 -14.51 13.94 -12.35
C ILE A 285 -13.27 14.17 -13.20
N ASP A 286 -12.26 14.79 -12.62
CA ASP A 286 -11.05 15.18 -13.35
C ASP A 286 -9.95 14.10 -13.25
N GLU A 287 -9.04 14.08 -14.24
CA GLU A 287 -7.92 13.13 -14.38
C GLU A 287 -8.38 11.66 -14.29
N ILE A 288 -9.41 11.30 -15.09
CA ILE A 288 -10.05 9.97 -15.06
C ILE A 288 -9.10 8.80 -15.37
N GLN A 289 -7.94 9.04 -15.98
CA GLN A 289 -6.93 8.00 -16.18
C GLN A 289 -6.37 7.43 -14.86
N LEU A 290 -6.61 8.07 -13.72
CA LEU A 290 -6.28 7.53 -12.41
C LEU A 290 -7.17 6.33 -11.98
N LEU A 291 -8.13 5.93 -12.80
CA LEU A 291 -8.84 4.65 -12.64
C LEU A 291 -7.88 3.45 -12.54
N ASP A 292 -6.74 3.50 -13.25
CA ASP A 292 -5.72 2.45 -13.28
C ASP A 292 -4.64 2.60 -12.17
N ASP A 293 -4.77 3.58 -11.29
CA ASP A 293 -3.84 3.76 -10.19
C ASP A 293 -4.13 2.72 -9.06
N PRO A 294 -3.18 1.83 -8.71
CA PRO A 294 -3.43 0.75 -7.74
C PRO A 294 -3.70 1.26 -6.32
N ASP A 295 -3.22 2.45 -5.96
CA ASP A 295 -3.39 3.03 -4.62
C ASP A 295 -4.62 3.93 -4.54
N ARG A 296 -4.97 4.63 -5.61
CA ARG A 296 -6.00 5.66 -5.61
C ARG A 296 -7.18 5.38 -6.55
N GLY A 297 -7.03 4.48 -7.52
CA GLY A 297 -8.03 4.21 -8.57
C GLY A 297 -9.42 3.86 -8.02
N ALA A 298 -9.46 3.25 -6.84
CA ALA A 298 -10.72 2.92 -6.16
C ALA A 298 -11.61 4.16 -5.90
N ALA A 299 -11.02 5.34 -5.66
CA ALA A 299 -11.78 6.57 -5.49
C ALA A 299 -12.44 7.04 -6.80
N TRP A 300 -11.77 6.87 -7.96
CA TRP A 300 -12.34 7.16 -9.28
C TRP A 300 -13.43 6.16 -9.65
N THR A 301 -13.20 4.86 -9.40
CA THR A 301 -14.24 3.84 -9.56
C THR A 301 -15.48 4.18 -8.74
N ALA A 302 -15.29 4.52 -7.46
CA ALA A 302 -16.38 4.94 -6.57
C ALA A 302 -17.07 6.21 -7.09
N ALA A 303 -16.32 7.19 -7.59
CA ALA A 303 -16.88 8.43 -8.11
C ALA A 303 -17.73 8.21 -9.38
N VAL A 304 -17.25 7.40 -10.33
CA VAL A 304 -18.03 7.07 -11.53
C VAL A 304 -19.30 6.28 -11.18
N CYS A 305 -19.17 5.29 -10.27
CA CYS A 305 -20.32 4.51 -9.83
C CYS A 305 -21.32 5.33 -9.01
N GLY A 306 -20.81 6.22 -8.14
CA GLY A 306 -21.55 6.76 -7.01
C GLY A 306 -21.89 8.24 -7.04
N VAL A 307 -21.38 9.05 -7.99
CA VAL A 307 -21.76 10.47 -8.05
C VAL A 307 -23.21 10.63 -8.51
N PRO A 308 -24.11 11.19 -7.68
CA PRO A 308 -25.52 11.33 -8.04
C PRO A 308 -25.76 12.64 -8.79
N ALA A 309 -25.38 12.68 -10.06
CA ALA A 309 -25.53 13.83 -10.95
C ALA A 309 -26.28 13.47 -12.22
N GLN A 310 -27.08 14.39 -12.75
CA GLN A 310 -27.81 14.20 -14.01
C GLN A 310 -26.82 14.13 -15.18
N THR A 311 -25.82 15.04 -15.20
CA THR A 311 -24.72 15.04 -16.18
C THR A 311 -23.38 14.85 -15.46
N VAL A 312 -22.60 13.87 -15.91
CA VAL A 312 -21.29 13.54 -15.33
C VAL A 312 -20.20 13.72 -16.39
N TYR A 313 -19.35 14.70 -16.21
CA TYR A 313 -18.15 14.89 -17.03
C TYR A 313 -17.02 14.00 -16.54
N LEU A 314 -16.46 13.18 -17.43
CA LEU A 314 -15.28 12.36 -17.22
C LEU A 314 -14.13 12.99 -18.00
N VAL A 315 -13.23 13.68 -17.30
CA VAL A 315 -12.19 14.50 -17.95
C VAL A 315 -10.84 13.79 -17.80
N GLY A 316 -10.14 13.55 -18.93
CA GLY A 316 -8.85 12.88 -18.84
C GLY A 316 -8.10 12.68 -20.15
N ALA A 317 -7.16 11.74 -20.11
CA ALA A 317 -6.29 11.39 -21.21
C ALA A 317 -7.01 10.52 -22.27
N PRO A 318 -6.60 10.56 -23.54
CA PRO A 318 -7.25 9.80 -24.62
C PRO A 318 -7.25 8.28 -24.39
N GLU A 319 -6.23 7.75 -23.75
CA GLU A 319 -6.07 6.33 -23.41
C GLU A 319 -7.11 5.80 -22.45
N SER A 320 -7.85 6.68 -21.76
CA SER A 320 -8.94 6.29 -20.82
C SER A 320 -10.22 5.86 -21.51
N ARG A 321 -10.33 5.99 -22.85
CA ARG A 321 -11.58 5.82 -23.58
C ARG A 321 -12.22 4.45 -23.35
N GLU A 322 -11.48 3.37 -23.59
CA GLU A 322 -12.00 1.99 -23.48
C GLU A 322 -12.41 1.66 -22.04
N ALA A 323 -11.63 2.12 -21.06
CA ALA A 323 -11.95 1.96 -19.66
C ALA A 323 -13.26 2.69 -19.28
N ILE A 324 -13.45 3.91 -19.76
CA ILE A 324 -14.69 4.69 -19.54
C ILE A 324 -15.89 4.00 -20.18
N GLU A 325 -15.77 3.59 -21.45
CA GLU A 325 -16.84 2.91 -22.18
C GLU A 325 -17.30 1.64 -21.44
N SER A 326 -16.34 0.84 -20.97
CA SER A 326 -16.61 -0.39 -20.21
C SER A 326 -17.25 -0.09 -18.85
N LEU A 327 -16.69 0.85 -18.08
CA LEU A 327 -17.19 1.17 -16.73
C LEU A 327 -18.58 1.81 -16.81
N VAL A 328 -18.84 2.73 -17.74
CA VAL A 328 -20.16 3.35 -17.93
C VAL A 328 -21.20 2.33 -18.37
N ALA A 329 -20.84 1.38 -19.26
CA ALA A 329 -21.73 0.27 -19.62
C ALA A 329 -22.13 -0.56 -18.41
N ARG A 330 -21.21 -0.81 -17.46
CA ARG A 330 -21.48 -1.56 -16.22
C ARG A 330 -22.35 -0.77 -15.24
N VAL A 331 -22.15 0.54 -15.15
CA VAL A 331 -22.88 1.44 -14.25
C VAL A 331 -24.29 1.73 -14.75
N GLY A 332 -24.48 1.72 -16.06
CA GLY A 332 -25.71 2.16 -16.73
C GLY A 332 -25.74 3.66 -16.99
N GLY A 333 -26.44 4.07 -18.01
CA GLY A 333 -26.53 5.45 -18.47
C GLY A 333 -26.12 5.62 -19.92
N THR A 334 -26.16 6.86 -20.41
CA THR A 334 -25.72 7.18 -21.78
C THR A 334 -24.34 7.81 -21.76
N LEU A 335 -23.51 7.53 -22.78
CA LEU A 335 -22.16 8.06 -22.90
C LEU A 335 -21.98 8.83 -24.21
N GLU A 336 -21.50 10.07 -24.09
CA GLU A 336 -20.99 10.87 -25.20
C GLU A 336 -19.48 11.02 -25.06
N VAL A 337 -18.71 10.82 -26.14
CA VAL A 337 -17.26 10.98 -26.13
C VAL A 337 -16.85 12.16 -27.00
N ARG A 338 -16.18 13.14 -26.40
CA ARG A 338 -15.61 14.32 -27.06
C ARG A 338 -14.09 14.25 -26.99
N THR A 339 -13.44 14.29 -28.14
CA THR A 339 -11.98 14.31 -28.23
C THR A 339 -11.48 15.69 -28.54
N LEU A 340 -10.51 16.18 -27.76
CA LEU A 340 -9.90 17.49 -27.95
C LEU A 340 -8.43 17.34 -28.32
N GLU A 341 -7.97 18.21 -29.22
CA GLU A 341 -6.57 18.28 -29.56
C GLU A 341 -5.82 19.30 -28.70
N ARG A 342 -4.51 19.19 -28.64
CA ARG A 342 -3.65 20.12 -27.91
C ARG A 342 -3.67 21.49 -28.60
N LYS A 343 -3.90 22.55 -27.82
CA LYS A 343 -4.01 23.94 -28.33
C LYS A 343 -2.67 24.58 -28.71
N THR A 344 -1.54 24.06 -28.20
CA THR A 344 -0.20 24.61 -28.45
C THR A 344 0.73 23.50 -28.94
N ALA A 345 1.65 23.80 -29.86
CA ALA A 345 2.62 22.83 -30.34
C ALA A 345 3.58 22.41 -29.19
N LEU A 346 3.98 21.13 -29.15
CA LEU A 346 5.00 20.61 -28.25
C LEU A 346 6.15 20.05 -29.10
N GLN A 347 7.36 20.53 -28.87
CA GLN A 347 8.51 20.15 -29.67
C GLN A 347 9.70 19.77 -28.79
N MET A 348 10.41 18.71 -29.18
CA MET A 348 11.73 18.46 -28.62
C MET A 348 12.69 19.57 -29.06
N ASP A 349 13.48 20.09 -28.12
CA ASP A 349 14.58 20.99 -28.44
C ASP A 349 15.60 20.29 -29.36
N LYS A 350 16.33 21.04 -30.18
CA LYS A 350 17.29 20.47 -31.15
C LYS A 350 18.46 19.80 -30.48
N ALA A 351 18.79 20.21 -29.24
CA ALA A 351 19.94 19.72 -28.48
C ALA A 351 19.61 19.65 -26.98
N PRO A 352 20.32 18.80 -26.20
CA PRO A 352 20.26 18.81 -24.76
C PRO A 352 20.78 20.11 -24.17
N LEU A 353 20.38 20.42 -22.92
CA LEU A 353 20.79 21.65 -22.26
C LEU A 353 22.31 21.73 -22.00
N LEU A 354 22.93 20.64 -21.58
CA LEU A 354 24.34 20.41 -21.26
C LEU A 354 24.93 21.28 -20.15
N SER A 355 24.46 22.52 -19.98
CA SER A 355 24.99 23.47 -18.98
C SER A 355 23.88 24.36 -18.43
N LEU A 356 23.93 24.61 -17.11
CA LEU A 356 23.01 25.55 -16.44
C LEU A 356 23.15 26.98 -16.95
N LYS A 357 24.28 27.35 -17.59
CA LYS A 357 24.47 28.65 -18.25
C LYS A 357 23.50 28.86 -19.43
N ASN A 358 22.95 27.77 -19.97
CA ASN A 358 21.99 27.80 -21.09
C ASN A 358 20.52 27.92 -20.63
N LEU A 359 20.29 28.03 -19.31
CA LEU A 359 18.96 28.29 -18.75
C LEU A 359 18.47 29.67 -19.11
N LYS A 360 17.17 29.77 -19.34
CA LYS A 360 16.48 31.00 -19.67
C LYS A 360 15.28 31.20 -18.74
N PRO A 361 14.83 32.45 -18.51
CA PRO A 361 13.57 32.70 -17.84
C PRO A 361 12.43 31.93 -18.51
N GLY A 362 11.59 31.30 -17.69
CA GLY A 362 10.51 30.44 -18.17
C GLY A 362 10.89 28.93 -18.30
N ASP A 363 12.13 28.55 -17.98
CA ASP A 363 12.56 27.15 -17.95
C ASP A 363 12.14 26.46 -16.64
N VAL A 364 11.80 25.18 -16.77
CA VAL A 364 11.47 24.31 -15.63
C VAL A 364 12.34 23.06 -15.68
N LEU A 365 13.11 22.81 -14.62
CA LEU A 365 13.92 21.60 -14.47
C LEU A 365 13.13 20.55 -13.69
N ILE A 366 13.14 19.33 -14.18
CA ILE A 366 12.46 18.19 -13.56
C ILE A 366 13.48 17.25 -12.95
N ALA A 367 13.33 17.00 -11.66
CA ALA A 367 14.06 15.98 -10.89
C ALA A 367 13.06 15.09 -10.15
N PHE A 368 13.43 13.84 -9.80
CA PHE A 368 12.45 12.88 -9.28
C PHE A 368 12.56 12.64 -7.77
N SER A 369 13.31 13.48 -7.05
CA SER A 369 13.33 13.43 -5.58
C SER A 369 13.45 14.84 -4.98
N ARG A 370 12.92 15.01 -3.74
CA ARG A 370 13.08 16.23 -2.96
C ARG A 370 14.54 16.66 -2.87
N ARG A 371 15.43 15.69 -2.58
CA ARG A 371 16.87 15.95 -2.45
C ARG A 371 17.47 16.51 -3.73
N GLU A 372 17.10 15.97 -4.87
CA GLU A 372 17.58 16.45 -6.17
C GLU A 372 17.01 17.81 -6.53
N VAL A 373 15.73 18.06 -6.25
CA VAL A 373 15.12 19.39 -6.44
C VAL A 373 15.91 20.45 -5.69
N LEU A 374 16.20 20.22 -4.41
CA LEU A 374 16.97 21.17 -3.59
C LEU A 374 18.42 21.31 -4.10
N ASN A 375 19.06 20.23 -4.53
CA ASN A 375 20.39 20.25 -5.10
C ASN A 375 20.44 21.04 -6.43
N TRP A 376 19.51 20.79 -7.34
CA TRP A 376 19.42 21.52 -8.61
C TRP A 376 19.05 22.99 -8.39
N ARG A 377 18.14 23.29 -7.45
CA ARG A 377 17.83 24.66 -7.03
C ARG A 377 19.10 25.42 -6.65
N ASP A 378 19.91 24.82 -5.79
CA ASP A 378 21.14 25.44 -5.29
C ASP A 378 22.13 25.73 -6.43
N LYS A 379 22.33 24.76 -7.34
CA LYS A 379 23.17 24.94 -8.52
C LYS A 379 22.66 26.05 -9.48
N VAL A 380 21.35 26.21 -9.61
CA VAL A 380 20.77 27.27 -10.43
C VAL A 380 20.96 28.63 -9.77
N ILE A 381 20.81 28.71 -8.44
CA ILE A 381 21.06 29.94 -7.67
C ILE A 381 22.53 30.39 -7.84
N GLU A 382 23.50 29.47 -7.85
CA GLU A 382 24.91 29.72 -8.10
C GLU A 382 25.17 30.36 -9.46
N GLN A 383 24.30 30.12 -10.46
CA GLN A 383 24.34 30.81 -11.75
C GLN A 383 23.75 32.24 -11.69
N GLY A 384 23.27 32.69 -10.54
CA GLY A 384 22.70 34.02 -10.35
C GLY A 384 21.20 34.13 -10.70
N LEU A 385 20.53 33.01 -11.02
CA LEU A 385 19.10 33.01 -11.35
C LEU A 385 18.24 32.93 -10.09
N THR A 386 17.01 33.45 -10.16
CA THR A 386 15.98 33.30 -9.12
C THR A 386 15.20 32.02 -9.36
N VAL A 387 14.89 31.26 -8.30
CA VAL A 387 14.35 29.91 -8.40
C VAL A 387 13.16 29.68 -7.49
N SER A 388 12.11 29.08 -8.01
CA SER A 388 11.05 28.43 -7.23
C SER A 388 11.32 26.92 -7.14
N ALA A 389 11.06 26.33 -5.98
CA ALA A 389 11.20 24.88 -5.76
C ALA A 389 9.82 24.25 -5.49
N ILE A 390 9.45 23.19 -6.24
CA ILE A 390 8.15 22.53 -6.14
C ILE A 390 8.33 21.02 -6.04
N TYR A 391 7.89 20.42 -4.92
CA TYR A 391 7.98 18.97 -4.70
C TYR A 391 6.85 18.45 -3.80
N GLY A 392 6.62 17.15 -3.80
CA GLY A 392 5.45 16.52 -3.18
C GLY A 392 5.28 16.75 -1.67
N ASN A 393 6.39 16.93 -0.92
CA ASN A 393 6.32 17.14 0.53
C ASN A 393 5.85 18.55 0.94
N LEU A 394 5.85 19.51 0.01
CA LEU A 394 5.34 20.85 0.28
C LEU A 394 3.81 20.81 0.39
N SER A 395 3.25 21.61 1.29
CA SER A 395 1.80 21.82 1.35
C SER A 395 1.27 22.45 0.05
N PRO A 396 -0.01 22.29 -0.26
CA PRO A 396 -0.63 22.90 -1.44
C PRO A 396 -0.41 24.42 -1.52
N GLU A 397 -0.50 25.08 -0.38
CA GLU A 397 -0.36 26.56 -0.26
C GLU A 397 1.07 26.99 -0.63
N VAL A 398 2.09 26.29 -0.14
CA VAL A 398 3.49 26.55 -0.49
C VAL A 398 3.74 26.28 -1.97
N ARG A 399 3.20 25.18 -2.51
CA ARG A 399 3.32 24.87 -3.94
C ARG A 399 2.69 25.96 -4.81
N GLN A 400 1.52 26.44 -4.40
CA GLN A 400 0.85 27.55 -5.08
C GLN A 400 1.67 28.83 -5.02
N ALA A 401 2.16 29.24 -3.84
CA ALA A 401 2.98 30.43 -3.67
C ALA A 401 4.27 30.36 -4.51
N GLN A 402 4.94 29.19 -4.56
CA GLN A 402 6.11 28.98 -5.42
C GLN A 402 5.78 29.09 -6.92
N ALA A 403 4.62 28.56 -7.33
CA ALA A 403 4.16 28.67 -8.71
C ALA A 403 3.77 30.11 -9.08
N GLU A 404 3.10 30.85 -8.21
CA GLU A 404 2.72 32.25 -8.41
C GLU A 404 3.92 33.16 -8.58
N ARG A 405 5.01 32.96 -7.82
CA ARG A 405 6.27 33.68 -8.01
C ARG A 405 6.88 33.47 -9.40
N PHE A 406 6.76 32.26 -9.92
CA PHE A 406 7.22 31.99 -11.28
C PHE A 406 6.30 32.64 -12.33
N VAL A 407 4.99 32.60 -12.10
CA VAL A 407 4.01 33.23 -13.00
C VAL A 407 4.14 34.75 -13.03
N SER A 408 4.40 35.37 -11.88
CA SER A 408 4.62 36.83 -11.75
C SER A 408 5.99 37.29 -12.26
N GLY A 409 6.92 36.36 -12.50
CA GLY A 409 8.30 36.68 -12.91
C GLY A 409 9.25 37.04 -11.77
N GLU A 410 8.82 36.93 -10.50
CA GLU A 410 9.71 37.07 -9.33
C GLU A 410 10.81 36.01 -9.36
N THR A 411 10.47 34.79 -9.79
CA THR A 411 11.45 33.74 -10.04
C THR A 411 11.53 33.43 -11.54
N GLN A 412 12.76 33.21 -12.02
CA GLN A 412 13.06 33.01 -13.44
C GLN A 412 12.94 31.55 -13.86
N VAL A 413 13.23 30.64 -12.94
CA VAL A 413 13.31 29.20 -13.17
C VAL A 413 12.55 28.45 -12.08
N VAL A 414 11.92 27.34 -12.45
CA VAL A 414 11.37 26.37 -11.47
C VAL A 414 12.25 25.13 -11.47
N VAL A 415 12.49 24.58 -10.31
CA VAL A 415 12.97 23.20 -10.16
C VAL A 415 11.88 22.40 -9.46
N ALA A 416 11.39 21.34 -10.10
CA ALA A 416 10.26 20.60 -9.59
C ALA A 416 10.43 19.09 -9.69
N THR A 417 9.62 18.36 -8.88
CA THR A 417 9.39 16.94 -9.14
C THR A 417 8.26 16.76 -10.17
N ASP A 418 7.90 15.51 -10.45
CA ASP A 418 6.69 15.14 -11.18
C ASP A 418 5.39 15.74 -10.61
N ALA A 419 5.41 16.23 -9.37
CA ALA A 419 4.31 16.99 -8.77
C ALA A 419 3.85 18.19 -9.62
N ILE A 420 4.70 18.75 -10.49
CA ILE A 420 4.31 19.78 -11.46
C ILE A 420 3.37 19.26 -12.54
N GLY A 421 3.42 17.95 -12.81
CA GLY A 421 2.59 17.29 -13.82
C GLY A 421 1.10 17.34 -13.50
N MET A 422 0.73 17.49 -12.22
CA MET A 422 -0.65 17.56 -11.77
C MET A 422 -0.89 18.83 -10.93
N GLY A 423 -1.96 19.54 -11.20
CA GLY A 423 -2.51 20.56 -10.30
C GLY A 423 -1.81 21.92 -10.26
N LEU A 424 -0.78 22.17 -11.06
CA LEU A 424 -0.13 23.48 -11.09
C LEU A 424 -0.26 24.16 -12.45
N ASN A 425 -0.79 25.35 -12.41
CA ASN A 425 -0.93 26.19 -13.61
C ASN A 425 0.34 27.02 -13.84
N THR A 426 1.48 26.35 -14.11
CA THR A 426 2.75 26.98 -14.40
C THR A 426 2.97 27.10 -15.91
N PRO A 427 3.04 28.32 -16.48
CA PRO A 427 3.27 28.52 -17.90
C PRO A 427 4.75 28.32 -18.24
N ALA A 428 5.22 27.07 -18.29
CA ALA A 428 6.58 26.76 -18.66
C ALA A 428 6.80 27.03 -20.15
N ARG A 429 7.87 27.74 -20.50
CA ARG A 429 8.33 27.84 -21.88
C ARG A 429 8.98 26.53 -22.32
N ARG A 430 9.83 25.97 -21.47
CA ARG A 430 10.59 24.75 -21.71
C ARG A 430 10.65 23.89 -20.47
N ILE A 431 10.38 22.60 -20.65
CA ILE A 431 10.58 21.55 -19.62
C ILE A 431 11.91 20.85 -19.89
N ILE A 432 12.76 20.75 -18.90
CA ILE A 432 14.08 20.15 -18.99
C ILE A 432 14.15 19.01 -17.98
N PHE A 433 14.24 17.77 -18.44
CA PHE A 433 14.43 16.61 -17.59
C PHE A 433 15.90 16.49 -17.19
N THR A 434 16.21 16.52 -15.90
CA THR A 434 17.57 16.33 -15.40
C THR A 434 18.01 14.88 -15.46
N THR A 435 17.07 13.96 -15.44
CA THR A 435 17.21 12.50 -15.62
C THR A 435 15.94 11.94 -16.23
N ALA A 436 16.02 10.78 -16.87
CA ALA A 436 14.88 10.00 -17.33
C ALA A 436 14.55 8.83 -16.38
N SER A 437 15.25 8.71 -15.24
CA SER A 437 15.09 7.61 -14.29
C SER A 437 14.43 8.12 -13.00
N LYS A 438 13.60 7.25 -12.40
CA LYS A 438 12.95 7.49 -11.12
C LYS A 438 13.03 6.23 -10.26
N TRP A 439 13.21 6.41 -8.96
CA TRP A 439 13.10 5.35 -7.97
C TRP A 439 11.62 5.04 -7.71
N ASP A 440 11.20 3.80 -7.87
CA ASP A 440 9.82 3.34 -7.68
C ASP A 440 9.50 2.81 -6.27
N GLY A 441 10.48 2.81 -5.38
CA GLY A 441 10.43 2.23 -4.04
C GLY A 441 11.29 0.97 -3.90
N TYR A 442 11.66 0.32 -5.00
CA TYR A 442 12.44 -0.92 -5.05
C TYR A 442 13.68 -0.79 -5.94
N ALA A 443 13.54 -0.16 -7.09
CA ALA A 443 14.61 -0.02 -8.07
C ALA A 443 14.57 1.35 -8.76
N GLU A 444 15.70 1.75 -9.36
CA GLU A 444 15.75 2.88 -10.27
C GLU A 444 15.43 2.41 -11.69
N GLY A 445 14.39 2.95 -12.28
CA GLY A 445 13.92 2.61 -13.62
C GLY A 445 13.63 3.82 -14.49
N VAL A 446 13.57 3.62 -15.80
CA VAL A 446 13.15 4.67 -16.74
C VAL A 446 11.67 4.99 -16.48
N ILE A 447 11.33 6.28 -16.45
CA ILE A 447 9.95 6.72 -16.24
C ILE A 447 9.02 6.24 -17.36
N ALA A 448 7.76 5.98 -17.01
CA ALA A 448 6.76 5.59 -17.99
C ALA A 448 6.44 6.72 -18.99
N ALA A 449 6.11 6.37 -20.22
CA ALA A 449 5.78 7.34 -21.27
C ALA A 449 4.59 8.25 -20.92
N PRO A 450 3.50 7.79 -20.27
CA PRO A 450 2.42 8.66 -19.82
C PRO A 450 2.89 9.76 -18.87
N LEU A 451 3.75 9.43 -17.89
CA LEU A 451 4.32 10.39 -16.95
C LEU A 451 5.21 11.42 -17.69
N ALA A 452 6.07 10.97 -18.59
CA ALA A 452 6.90 11.85 -19.39
C ALA A 452 6.05 12.83 -20.23
N LYS A 453 4.98 12.36 -20.87
CA LYS A 453 4.03 13.16 -21.64
C LYS A 453 3.25 14.14 -20.77
N GLN A 454 2.81 13.72 -19.60
CA GLN A 454 2.07 14.57 -18.65
C GLN A 454 2.94 15.75 -18.19
N ILE A 455 4.19 15.48 -17.80
CA ILE A 455 5.15 16.51 -17.38
C ILE A 455 5.51 17.42 -18.57
N ALA A 456 5.91 16.84 -19.69
CA ALA A 456 6.24 17.58 -20.92
C ALA A 456 5.07 18.44 -21.40
N GLY A 457 3.85 17.94 -21.22
CA GLY A 457 2.61 18.63 -21.56
C GLY A 457 2.42 19.98 -20.85
N ARG A 458 3.15 20.25 -19.78
CA ARG A 458 3.15 21.55 -19.09
C ARG A 458 3.95 22.63 -19.84
N ALA A 459 4.77 22.26 -20.84
CA ALA A 459 5.41 23.23 -21.70
C ALA A 459 4.43 23.85 -22.70
N GLY A 460 4.53 25.13 -22.98
CA GLY A 460 3.68 25.88 -23.91
C GLY A 460 2.26 26.08 -23.37
N ARG A 461 1.90 27.29 -23.03
CA ARG A 461 0.55 27.65 -22.56
C ARG A 461 -0.16 28.50 -23.56
N PHE A 462 -1.39 28.12 -23.93
CA PHE A 462 -2.26 28.90 -24.79
C PHE A 462 -2.37 30.35 -24.27
N GLY A 463 -2.18 31.31 -25.15
CA GLY A 463 -2.19 32.75 -24.82
C GLY A 463 -0.89 33.32 -24.22
N LYS A 464 0.11 32.46 -23.88
CA LYS A 464 1.45 32.91 -23.38
C LYS A 464 2.60 32.41 -24.27
N HIS A 465 2.55 31.15 -24.70
CA HIS A 465 3.59 30.55 -25.55
C HIS A 465 2.93 29.67 -26.61
N GLU A 466 3.10 30.00 -27.87
CA GLU A 466 2.53 29.23 -29.00
C GLU A 466 3.16 27.84 -29.13
N THR A 467 4.44 27.71 -28.76
CA THR A 467 5.18 26.45 -28.80
C THR A 467 5.81 26.20 -27.46
N GLY A 468 5.61 24.98 -26.89
CA GLY A 468 6.30 24.47 -25.75
C GLY A 468 7.51 23.61 -26.16
N TYR A 469 8.61 23.73 -25.45
CA TYR A 469 9.83 22.99 -25.73
C TYR A 469 10.11 21.96 -24.65
N VAL A 470 10.75 20.84 -25.04
CA VAL A 470 11.19 19.79 -24.12
C VAL A 470 12.65 19.44 -24.40
N ALA A 471 13.44 19.32 -23.35
CA ALA A 471 14.84 18.89 -23.46
C ALA A 471 15.21 17.93 -22.35
N GLY A 472 16.27 17.14 -22.56
CA GLY A 472 17.03 16.52 -21.49
C GLY A 472 18.21 17.39 -21.09
N PHE A 473 18.70 17.25 -19.87
CA PHE A 473 19.90 17.95 -19.43
C PHE A 473 21.16 17.46 -20.18
N ASP A 474 21.32 16.16 -20.31
CA ASP A 474 22.40 15.50 -21.04
C ASP A 474 21.88 14.76 -22.30
N GLY A 475 22.79 14.26 -23.11
CA GLY A 475 22.47 13.60 -24.38
C GLY A 475 21.70 12.30 -24.22
N LEU A 476 21.95 11.52 -23.17
CA LEU A 476 21.25 10.27 -22.90
C LEU A 476 19.80 10.54 -22.48
N THR A 477 19.64 11.40 -21.47
CA THR A 477 18.33 11.85 -20.99
C THR A 477 17.50 12.44 -22.14
N HIS A 478 18.12 13.28 -22.98
CA HIS A 478 17.44 13.92 -24.12
C HIS A 478 16.91 12.89 -25.13
N LYS A 479 17.73 11.90 -25.52
CA LYS A 479 17.34 10.81 -26.42
C LYS A 479 16.23 9.94 -25.82
N THR A 480 16.34 9.60 -24.53
CA THR A 480 15.34 8.78 -23.82
C THR A 480 14.00 9.49 -23.74
N ILE A 481 13.98 10.77 -23.36
CA ILE A 481 12.74 11.55 -23.30
C ILE A 481 12.13 11.71 -24.71
N ALA A 482 12.94 11.96 -25.74
CA ALA A 482 12.45 12.03 -27.11
C ALA A 482 11.79 10.72 -27.56
N ALA A 483 12.34 9.55 -27.16
CA ALA A 483 11.74 8.26 -27.43
C ALA A 483 10.41 8.06 -26.70
N LEU A 484 10.35 8.40 -25.41
CA LEU A 484 9.12 8.30 -24.59
C LEU A 484 7.99 9.18 -25.13
N LEU A 485 8.30 10.39 -25.59
CA LEU A 485 7.30 11.29 -26.16
C LEU A 485 6.70 10.80 -27.49
N ARG A 486 7.48 10.03 -28.27
CA ARG A 486 7.02 9.41 -29.54
C ARG A 486 6.26 8.11 -29.32
N GLN A 487 6.46 7.45 -28.19
CA GLN A 487 5.79 6.19 -27.88
C GLN A 487 4.26 6.40 -27.88
N LYS A 488 3.52 5.53 -28.55
CA LYS A 488 2.05 5.55 -28.49
C LYS A 488 1.63 5.18 -27.07
N ALA A 489 0.68 5.93 -26.49
CA ALA A 489 0.09 5.54 -25.23
C ALA A 489 -0.73 4.26 -25.43
N GLU A 490 -0.61 3.32 -24.50
CA GLU A 490 -1.44 2.13 -24.47
C GLU A 490 -2.80 2.50 -23.86
N PRO A 491 -3.91 1.93 -24.34
CA PRO A 491 -5.20 2.09 -23.70
C PRO A 491 -5.15 1.58 -22.25
N LEU A 492 -5.93 2.23 -21.37
CA LEU A 492 -6.12 1.69 -20.03
C LEU A 492 -6.90 0.37 -20.08
N PRO A 493 -6.68 -0.53 -19.12
CA PRO A 493 -7.48 -1.75 -18.99
C PRO A 493 -8.97 -1.42 -18.94
N ASN A 494 -9.77 -2.17 -19.66
CA ASN A 494 -11.23 -2.03 -19.71
C ASN A 494 -11.98 -2.91 -18.70
N ASN A 495 -11.25 -3.58 -17.83
CA ASN A 495 -11.70 -4.36 -16.67
C ASN A 495 -10.68 -4.23 -15.54
N GLY A 496 -10.97 -4.84 -14.39
CA GLY A 496 -10.04 -4.79 -13.26
C GLY A 496 -10.06 -3.45 -12.51
N PHE A 497 -11.20 -2.76 -12.47
CA PHE A 497 -11.33 -1.49 -11.76
C PHE A 497 -11.20 -1.67 -10.25
N PHE A 498 -10.33 -0.89 -9.63
CA PHE A 498 -10.05 -1.01 -8.20
C PHE A 498 -11.23 -0.57 -7.34
N VAL A 499 -11.47 -1.33 -6.26
CA VAL A 499 -12.49 -1.04 -5.24
C VAL A 499 -11.86 -1.14 -3.86
N ALA A 500 -12.09 -0.12 -3.04
CA ALA A 500 -11.71 -0.13 -1.63
C ALA A 500 -12.87 -0.64 -0.76
N PRO A 501 -12.59 -1.37 0.33
CA PRO A 501 -13.62 -1.77 1.27
C PRO A 501 -14.21 -0.53 1.97
N SER A 502 -15.52 -0.42 2.01
CA SER A 502 -16.20 0.51 2.90
C SER A 502 -16.40 -0.12 4.29
N LEU A 503 -16.63 0.69 5.32
CA LEU A 503 -16.98 0.17 6.64
C LEU A 503 -18.19 -0.80 6.57
N LYS A 504 -19.19 -0.46 5.75
CA LYS A 504 -20.39 -1.29 5.55
C LYS A 504 -20.05 -2.70 5.01
N TYR A 505 -19.08 -2.79 4.09
CA TYR A 505 -18.61 -4.10 3.60
C TYR A 505 -17.88 -4.89 4.68
N LEU A 506 -17.03 -4.22 5.47
CA LEU A 506 -16.31 -4.88 6.56
C LEU A 506 -17.26 -5.36 7.66
N GLU A 507 -18.30 -4.60 7.98
CA GLU A 507 -19.35 -4.99 8.91
C GLU A 507 -20.14 -6.19 8.37
N ALA A 508 -20.49 -6.22 7.09
CA ALA A 508 -21.16 -7.35 6.47
C ALA A 508 -20.31 -8.63 6.52
N ILE A 509 -19.00 -8.53 6.22
CA ILE A 509 -18.07 -9.65 6.36
C ILE A 509 -17.97 -10.09 7.82
N SER A 510 -17.87 -9.16 8.76
CA SER A 510 -17.80 -9.44 10.19
C SER A 510 -19.04 -10.20 10.67
N GLN A 511 -20.23 -9.77 10.29
CA GLN A 511 -21.49 -10.44 10.61
C GLN A 511 -21.57 -11.85 10.00
N ALA A 512 -21.14 -12.01 8.74
CA ALA A 512 -21.20 -13.27 8.04
C ALA A 512 -20.18 -14.31 8.57
N THR A 513 -18.99 -13.87 8.98
CA THR A 513 -17.87 -14.74 9.35
C THR A 513 -17.64 -14.86 10.84
N GLY A 514 -18.12 -13.88 11.63
CA GLY A 514 -17.79 -13.73 13.05
C GLY A 514 -16.40 -13.16 13.34
N GLU A 515 -15.64 -12.76 12.30
CA GLU A 515 -14.33 -12.11 12.46
C GLU A 515 -14.52 -10.65 12.88
N VAL A 516 -13.71 -10.17 13.82
CA VAL A 516 -13.80 -8.80 14.35
C VAL A 516 -12.51 -8.01 14.18
N ARG A 517 -11.41 -8.67 13.82
CA ARG A 517 -10.11 -8.02 13.61
C ARG A 517 -10.07 -7.35 12.24
N LEU A 518 -9.72 -6.07 12.22
CA LEU A 518 -9.68 -5.27 11.00
C LEU A 518 -8.72 -5.87 9.96
N LYS A 519 -7.51 -6.29 10.38
CA LYS A 519 -6.52 -6.90 9.47
C LYS A 519 -7.07 -8.15 8.78
N ALA A 520 -7.76 -9.00 9.52
CA ALA A 520 -8.37 -10.21 8.98
C ALA A 520 -9.52 -9.89 8.03
N LEU A 521 -10.38 -8.92 8.38
CA LEU A 521 -11.49 -8.48 7.52
C LEU A 521 -10.99 -7.87 6.20
N LEU A 522 -9.96 -7.01 6.24
CA LEU A 522 -9.30 -6.47 5.04
C LEU A 522 -8.69 -7.58 4.18
N SER A 523 -8.08 -8.58 4.82
CA SER A 523 -7.51 -9.74 4.12
C SER A 523 -8.58 -10.61 3.45
N LEU A 524 -9.72 -10.84 4.12
CA LEU A 524 -10.87 -11.54 3.55
C LEU A 524 -11.44 -10.78 2.35
N PHE A 525 -11.62 -9.46 2.48
CA PHE A 525 -12.03 -8.62 1.37
C PHE A 525 -11.07 -8.75 0.19
N ALA A 526 -9.77 -8.55 0.38
CA ALA A 526 -8.78 -8.58 -0.70
C ALA A 526 -8.69 -9.94 -1.40
N LYS A 527 -8.84 -11.05 -0.67
CA LYS A 527 -8.64 -12.40 -1.22
C LYS A 527 -9.86 -12.99 -1.92
N HIS A 528 -11.06 -12.58 -1.53
CA HIS A 528 -12.28 -13.31 -1.91
C HIS A 528 -13.27 -12.52 -2.75
N ILE A 529 -12.87 -11.33 -3.17
CA ILE A 529 -13.70 -10.41 -3.92
C ILE A 529 -13.93 -10.83 -5.40
N ASN A 530 -13.03 -11.61 -5.98
CA ASN A 530 -12.91 -11.82 -7.43
C ASN A 530 -13.59 -13.07 -7.99
N VAL A 531 -14.68 -13.53 -7.39
CA VAL A 531 -15.17 -14.89 -7.73
C VAL A 531 -16.15 -14.94 -8.89
N HIS A 532 -16.75 -13.82 -9.27
CA HIS A 532 -17.82 -13.84 -10.27
C HIS A 532 -17.44 -13.18 -11.60
N ASP A 533 -16.74 -12.08 -11.56
CA ASP A 533 -16.12 -11.45 -12.71
C ASP A 533 -14.89 -10.65 -12.25
N GLU A 534 -13.83 -10.60 -13.02
CA GLU A 534 -12.63 -9.82 -12.74
C GLU A 534 -12.82 -8.33 -13.09
N PHE A 535 -14.06 -7.87 -13.21
CA PHE A 535 -14.37 -6.48 -13.57
C PHE A 535 -13.99 -5.50 -12.48
N PHE A 536 -14.18 -5.90 -11.21
CA PHE A 536 -13.73 -5.13 -10.05
C PHE A 536 -12.67 -5.90 -9.29
N LEU A 537 -11.58 -5.23 -8.94
CA LEU A 537 -10.45 -5.75 -8.18
C LEU A 537 -10.30 -5.03 -6.84
N PRO A 538 -9.77 -5.69 -5.80
CA PRO A 538 -9.47 -4.99 -4.57
C PRO A 538 -8.34 -3.98 -4.80
N ALA A 539 -8.46 -2.78 -4.22
CA ALA A 539 -7.39 -1.80 -4.16
C ALA A 539 -6.19 -2.33 -3.36
N ASN A 540 -5.04 -1.67 -3.49
CA ASN A 540 -3.90 -1.93 -2.62
C ASN A 540 -4.24 -1.54 -1.17
N LEU A 541 -4.29 -2.54 -0.28
CA LEU A 541 -4.63 -2.36 1.14
C LEU A 541 -3.41 -2.49 2.06
N SER A 542 -2.19 -2.52 1.52
CA SER A 542 -0.98 -2.81 2.28
C SER A 542 -0.76 -1.84 3.45
N ASP A 543 -0.91 -0.53 3.22
CA ASP A 543 -0.78 0.51 4.26
C ASP A 543 -1.87 0.37 5.34
N GLN A 544 -3.12 0.07 4.94
CA GLN A 544 -4.20 -0.17 5.88
C GLN A 544 -4.00 -1.44 6.72
N MET A 545 -3.49 -2.51 6.10
CA MET A 545 -3.20 -3.77 6.79
C MET A 545 -2.05 -3.63 7.79
N GLU A 546 -1.02 -2.85 7.44
CA GLU A 546 0.09 -2.54 8.36
C GLU A 546 -0.43 -1.80 9.60
N LYS A 547 -1.24 -0.77 9.42
CA LYS A 547 -1.88 -0.05 10.53
C LYS A 547 -2.86 -0.93 11.30
N ALA A 548 -3.66 -1.75 10.62
CA ALA A 548 -4.64 -2.64 11.26
C ALA A 548 -4.00 -3.66 12.20
N GLU A 549 -2.74 -4.07 11.95
CA GLU A 549 -2.04 -5.06 12.77
C GLU A 549 -1.92 -4.64 14.24
N TRP A 550 -1.54 -3.40 14.50
CA TRP A 550 -1.41 -2.89 15.85
C TRP A 550 -2.72 -2.28 16.38
N LEU A 551 -3.58 -1.73 15.49
CA LEU A 551 -4.92 -1.23 15.89
C LEU A 551 -5.80 -2.35 16.45
N ASP A 552 -5.65 -3.58 15.96
CA ASP A 552 -6.39 -4.74 16.45
C ASP A 552 -6.01 -5.14 17.90
N ALA A 553 -4.88 -4.66 18.41
CA ALA A 553 -4.48 -4.85 19.81
C ALA A 553 -5.15 -3.85 20.78
N LEU A 554 -5.76 -2.78 20.26
CA LEU A 554 -6.39 -1.74 21.08
C LEU A 554 -7.91 -2.02 21.26
N PRO A 555 -8.50 -1.66 22.41
CA PRO A 555 -9.94 -1.80 22.66
C PRO A 555 -10.75 -0.72 21.91
N LEU A 556 -10.63 -0.71 20.59
CA LEU A 556 -11.33 0.20 19.68
C LEU A 556 -12.48 -0.51 18.97
N SER A 557 -13.54 0.22 18.62
CA SER A 557 -14.58 -0.29 17.72
C SER A 557 -14.03 -0.59 16.33
N LEU A 558 -14.71 -1.42 15.54
CA LEU A 558 -14.33 -1.67 14.14
C LEU A 558 -14.30 -0.36 13.33
N ALA A 559 -15.28 0.51 13.55
CA ALA A 559 -15.37 1.81 12.89
C ALA A 559 -14.18 2.72 13.23
N ASP A 560 -13.77 2.78 14.52
CA ASP A 560 -12.61 3.55 14.94
C ASP A 560 -11.31 2.99 14.31
N ARG A 561 -11.09 1.66 14.40
CA ARG A 561 -9.93 1.01 13.77
C ARG A 561 -9.87 1.27 12.26
N TYR A 562 -11.00 1.15 11.59
CA TYR A 562 -11.11 1.45 10.16
C TYR A 562 -10.77 2.90 9.87
N THR A 563 -11.30 3.85 10.66
CA THR A 563 -11.00 5.28 10.48
C THR A 563 -9.52 5.59 10.70
N PHE A 564 -8.90 5.05 11.75
CA PHE A 564 -7.45 5.22 11.98
C PHE A 564 -6.61 4.60 10.87
N SER A 565 -7.01 3.45 10.31
CA SER A 565 -6.29 2.81 9.21
C SER A 565 -6.27 3.65 7.93
N LEU A 566 -7.28 4.49 7.72
CA LEU A 566 -7.39 5.43 6.60
C LEU A 566 -6.66 6.76 6.83
N CYS A 567 -6.16 7.02 8.05
CA CYS A 567 -5.48 8.28 8.34
C CYS A 567 -4.28 8.49 7.40
N PRO A 568 -4.21 9.66 6.69
CA PRO A 568 -3.18 9.92 5.69
C PRO A 568 -1.83 10.29 6.31
N ILE A 569 -1.31 9.40 7.15
CA ILE A 569 -0.05 9.56 7.87
C ILE A 569 0.88 8.39 7.53
N SER A 570 2.15 8.71 7.30
CA SER A 570 3.15 7.69 6.94
C SER A 570 3.76 7.06 8.18
N THR A 571 3.63 5.75 8.34
CA THR A 571 4.29 4.95 9.39
C THR A 571 5.81 4.84 9.21
N LYS A 572 6.34 5.22 8.02
CA LYS A 572 7.79 5.25 7.75
C LYS A 572 8.53 6.41 8.43
N ILE A 573 7.81 7.39 8.98
CA ILE A 573 8.36 8.54 9.70
C ILE A 573 8.07 8.34 11.18
N PRO A 574 9.09 8.03 12.03
CA PRO A 574 8.89 7.61 13.41
C PRO A 574 8.06 8.59 14.25
N MET A 575 8.25 9.89 14.03
CA MET A 575 7.49 10.94 14.72
C MET A 575 5.98 10.86 14.41
N LEU A 576 5.64 10.63 13.14
CA LEU A 576 4.25 10.56 12.68
C LEU A 576 3.60 9.26 13.11
N GLU A 577 4.34 8.17 13.05
CA GLU A 577 3.90 6.85 13.54
C GLU A 577 3.60 6.90 15.03
N SER A 578 4.53 7.42 15.84
CA SER A 578 4.35 7.57 17.29
C SER A 578 3.11 8.42 17.64
N ALA A 579 2.89 9.51 16.91
CA ALA A 579 1.71 10.35 17.11
C ALA A 579 0.41 9.60 16.82
N LEU A 580 0.36 8.82 15.73
CA LEU A 580 -0.82 8.04 15.37
C LEU A 580 -1.15 6.97 16.43
N HIS A 581 -0.12 6.29 16.96
CA HIS A 581 -0.27 5.33 18.06
C HIS A 581 -0.82 6.01 19.33
N ASP A 582 -0.22 7.12 19.75
CA ASP A 582 -0.66 7.88 20.93
C ASP A 582 -2.12 8.36 20.80
N TRP A 583 -2.50 8.86 19.63
CA TRP A 583 -3.87 9.27 19.36
C TRP A 583 -4.88 8.13 19.42
N ALA A 584 -4.52 6.97 18.86
CA ALA A 584 -5.37 5.78 18.93
C ALA A 584 -5.54 5.28 20.36
N GLU A 585 -4.47 5.33 21.17
CA GLU A 585 -4.56 5.00 22.61
C GLU A 585 -5.44 5.98 23.39
N HIS A 586 -5.39 7.30 23.08
CA HIS A 586 -6.28 8.28 23.69
C HIS A 586 -7.74 7.97 23.36
N ARG A 587 -8.03 7.65 22.09
CA ARG A 587 -9.38 7.22 21.66
C ARG A 587 -9.83 5.96 22.41
N ALA A 588 -8.97 4.96 22.52
CA ALA A 588 -9.26 3.72 23.24
C ALA A 588 -9.58 3.93 24.73
N ARG A 589 -9.00 4.96 25.33
CA ARG A 589 -9.25 5.37 26.73
C ARG A 589 -10.41 6.36 26.88
N GLY A 590 -11.10 6.73 25.81
CA GLY A 590 -12.16 7.74 25.81
C GLY A 590 -11.68 9.15 26.19
N LYS A 591 -10.41 9.47 25.88
CA LYS A 591 -9.77 10.75 26.20
C LYS A 591 -9.54 11.58 24.94
N ALA A 592 -9.51 12.91 25.10
CA ALA A 592 -9.07 13.79 24.03
C ALA A 592 -7.60 13.57 23.71
N ALA A 593 -7.28 13.49 22.43
CA ALA A 593 -5.92 13.36 21.93
C ALA A 593 -5.24 14.74 21.90
N PRO A 594 -4.00 14.87 22.40
CA PRO A 594 -3.34 16.17 22.44
C PRO A 594 -2.88 16.59 21.05
N LEU A 595 -3.08 17.87 20.73
CA LEU A 595 -2.44 18.49 19.57
C LEU A 595 -1.00 18.84 19.92
N LEU A 596 -0.05 18.09 19.35
CA LEU A 596 1.37 18.32 19.56
C LEU A 596 1.80 19.61 18.87
N ARG A 597 2.21 20.62 19.65
CA ARG A 597 2.78 21.86 19.11
C ARG A 597 4.25 21.66 18.82
N MET A 598 4.58 21.60 17.55
CA MET A 598 5.95 21.39 17.10
C MET A 598 6.69 22.73 17.03
N MET A 599 7.77 22.85 17.79
CA MET A 599 8.63 24.02 17.74
C MET A 599 9.83 23.75 16.83
N GLY A 600 10.09 24.65 15.86
CA GLY A 600 11.23 24.50 14.95
C GLY A 600 12.57 24.47 15.72
N THR A 601 13.47 23.62 15.27
CA THR A 601 14.75 23.35 15.94
C THR A 601 15.88 24.34 15.58
N GLY A 602 15.68 25.20 14.56
CA GLY A 602 16.71 26.14 14.09
C GLY A 602 17.97 25.50 13.51
N GLY A 603 17.93 24.18 13.21
CA GLY A 603 19.09 23.41 12.76
C GLY A 603 19.07 23.08 11.25
N ARG A 604 20.08 22.32 10.80
CA ARG A 604 20.23 21.90 9.39
C ARG A 604 19.03 21.14 8.82
N ASN A 605 18.20 20.54 9.66
CA ASN A 605 17.04 19.75 9.29
C ASN A 605 15.72 20.50 9.48
N GLU A 606 15.73 21.82 9.73
CA GLU A 606 14.53 22.60 10.03
C GLU A 606 13.45 22.47 8.95
N LEU A 607 13.83 22.51 7.67
CA LEU A 607 12.89 22.36 6.56
C LEU A 607 12.14 21.01 6.60
N GLN A 608 12.87 19.91 6.82
CA GLN A 608 12.26 18.57 6.93
C GLN A 608 11.33 18.50 8.14
N TYR A 609 11.76 19.05 9.26
CA TYR A 609 10.95 19.04 10.48
C TYR A 609 9.65 19.84 10.32
N LEU A 610 9.68 20.99 9.64
CA LEU A 610 8.49 21.76 9.33
C LEU A 610 7.56 21.04 8.34
N GLU A 611 8.11 20.38 7.32
CA GLU A 611 7.36 19.56 6.39
C GLU A 611 6.61 18.40 7.10
N ASP A 612 7.30 17.70 8.02
CA ASP A 612 6.70 16.62 8.79
C ASP A 612 5.68 17.13 9.81
N SER A 613 5.91 18.34 10.39
CA SER A 613 4.93 19.02 11.23
C SER A 613 3.65 19.37 10.48
N CYS A 614 3.73 19.83 9.23
CA CYS A 614 2.53 20.05 8.38
C CYS A 614 1.74 18.76 8.19
N LYS A 615 2.41 17.63 7.95
CA LYS A 615 1.73 16.32 7.82
C LYS A 615 1.04 15.90 9.11
N LEU A 616 1.68 16.16 10.26
CA LEU A 616 1.11 15.88 11.58
C LEU A 616 -0.19 16.69 11.79
N TYR A 617 -0.14 17.99 11.55
CA TYR A 617 -1.31 18.86 11.71
C TYR A 617 -2.42 18.51 10.73
N ALA A 618 -2.08 18.16 9.50
CA ALA A 618 -3.01 17.70 8.49
C ALA A 618 -3.74 16.40 8.94
N ALA A 619 -3.00 15.44 9.47
CA ALA A 619 -3.57 14.19 9.99
C ALA A 619 -4.46 14.41 11.22
N TYR A 620 -4.05 15.29 12.14
CA TYR A 620 -4.88 15.66 13.30
C TYR A 620 -6.20 16.32 12.86
N ALA A 621 -6.14 17.29 11.95
CA ALA A 621 -7.33 17.94 11.40
C ALA A 621 -8.23 16.93 10.66
N TRP A 622 -7.65 15.99 9.92
CA TRP A 622 -8.36 14.93 9.22
C TRP A 622 -9.14 14.03 10.19
N LEU A 623 -8.53 13.65 11.32
CA LEU A 623 -9.17 12.89 12.39
C LEU A 623 -10.23 13.77 13.14
N GLY A 624 -9.95 15.05 13.34
CA GLY A 624 -10.86 15.99 13.98
C GLY A 624 -12.22 16.11 13.27
N TYR A 625 -12.24 16.06 11.94
CA TYR A 625 -13.50 16.04 11.19
C TYR A 625 -14.31 14.76 11.36
N ARG A 626 -13.70 13.65 11.76
CA ARG A 626 -14.32 12.33 11.88
C ARG A 626 -14.62 11.93 13.31
N MET A 627 -13.83 12.42 14.24
CA MET A 627 -13.87 12.11 15.67
C MET A 627 -13.68 13.38 16.50
N PRO A 628 -14.57 14.39 16.38
CA PRO A 628 -14.39 15.70 17.01
C PRO A 628 -14.25 15.62 18.54
N ASP A 629 -14.92 14.67 19.20
CA ASP A 629 -14.82 14.48 20.65
C ASP A 629 -13.40 14.04 21.08
N THR A 630 -12.70 13.30 20.23
CA THR A 630 -11.33 12.86 20.50
C THR A 630 -10.30 13.89 20.03
N PHE A 631 -10.58 14.63 18.96
CA PHE A 631 -9.69 15.60 18.35
C PHE A 631 -10.32 17.01 18.35
N PRO A 632 -10.50 17.62 19.54
CA PRO A 632 -11.20 18.90 19.66
C PRO A 632 -10.47 20.09 19.04
N ASP A 633 -9.14 20.00 18.91
CA ASP A 633 -8.28 21.08 18.41
C ASP A 633 -8.11 21.08 16.88
N GLY A 634 -9.07 20.52 16.11
CA GLY A 634 -8.99 20.42 14.65
C GLY A 634 -8.80 21.76 13.95
N GLU A 635 -9.47 22.82 14.38
CA GLU A 635 -9.30 24.17 13.85
C GLU A 635 -7.91 24.75 14.16
N MET A 636 -7.43 24.53 15.39
CA MET A 636 -6.07 24.94 15.78
C MET A 636 -5.02 24.22 14.96
N ALA A 637 -5.20 22.92 14.66
CA ALA A 637 -4.32 22.16 13.79
C ALA A 637 -4.23 22.76 12.37
N GLN A 638 -5.34 23.25 11.82
CA GLN A 638 -5.35 23.95 10.53
C GLN A 638 -4.58 25.26 10.58
N LEU A 639 -4.76 26.06 11.63
CA LEU A 639 -4.01 27.30 11.82
C LEU A 639 -2.50 27.04 11.94
N LEU A 640 -2.10 26.01 12.69
CA LEU A 640 -0.72 25.60 12.84
C LEU A 640 -0.15 25.08 11.50
N MET A 641 -0.92 24.34 10.72
CA MET A 641 -0.54 23.89 9.39
C MET A 641 -0.29 25.08 8.46
N GLN A 642 -1.18 26.08 8.46
CA GLN A 642 -1.02 27.28 7.67
C GLN A 642 0.22 28.08 8.07
N SER A 643 0.39 28.39 9.36
CA SER A 643 1.55 29.15 9.85
C SER A 643 2.88 28.40 9.61
N THR A 644 2.87 27.08 9.70
CA THR A 644 4.04 26.25 9.37
C THR A 644 4.33 26.28 7.87
N SER A 645 3.31 26.27 7.01
CA SER A 645 3.44 26.43 5.56
C SER A 645 4.05 27.80 5.20
N GLU A 646 3.60 28.88 5.81
CA GLU A 646 4.18 30.21 5.63
C GLU A 646 5.66 30.24 6.05
N ARG A 647 6.00 29.56 7.13
CA ARG A 647 7.37 29.43 7.62
C ARG A 647 8.26 28.64 6.67
N ILE A 648 7.76 27.55 6.09
CA ILE A 648 8.46 26.77 5.05
C ILE A 648 8.76 27.67 3.85
N ASP A 649 7.77 28.43 3.40
CA ASP A 649 7.92 29.33 2.26
C ASP A 649 8.96 30.42 2.53
N ALA A 650 8.91 31.08 3.69
CA ALA A 650 9.89 32.08 4.12
C ALA A 650 11.31 31.47 4.22
N LEU A 651 11.44 30.25 4.76
CA LEU A 651 12.72 29.56 4.87
C LEU A 651 13.33 29.26 3.49
N LEU A 652 12.52 28.79 2.53
CA LEU A 652 12.97 28.59 1.16
C LEU A 652 13.47 29.88 0.51
N GLN A 653 12.79 31.03 0.75
CA GLN A 653 13.22 32.34 0.26
C GLN A 653 14.55 32.81 0.90
N VAL A 654 14.68 32.69 2.24
CA VAL A 654 15.91 33.08 2.96
C VAL A 654 17.09 32.24 2.48
N GLN A 655 16.94 30.95 2.34
CA GLN A 655 17.97 30.05 1.80
C GLN A 655 18.37 30.46 0.37
N ASN A 656 17.40 30.82 -0.49
CA ASN A 656 17.67 31.33 -1.83
C ASN A 656 18.50 32.63 -1.78
N ALA A 657 18.14 33.57 -0.91
CA ALA A 657 18.86 34.86 -0.78
C ALA A 657 20.30 34.70 -0.22
N GLN A 658 20.49 33.86 0.79
CA GLN A 658 21.79 33.57 1.39
C GLN A 658 22.77 32.96 0.39
N LYS A 659 22.30 31.93 -0.37
CA LYS A 659 23.13 31.27 -1.38
C LYS A 659 23.51 32.20 -2.55
N ARG A 660 22.63 33.12 -2.94
CA ARG A 660 22.95 34.14 -3.96
C ARG A 660 24.06 35.10 -3.47
N LYS A 661 24.10 35.43 -2.17
CA LYS A 661 25.16 36.30 -1.59
C LYS A 661 26.50 35.56 -1.55
N SER A 662 26.51 34.28 -1.13
CA SER A 662 27.73 33.46 -1.09
C SER A 662 28.29 33.13 -2.49
N GLY A 663 27.45 32.91 -3.49
CA GLY A 663 27.90 32.68 -4.86
C GLY A 663 28.51 33.89 -5.52
N LYS A 664 28.08 35.11 -5.16
CA LYS A 664 28.70 36.36 -5.64
C LYS A 664 30.05 36.67 -4.99
N GLY A 665 30.35 36.12 -3.81
CA GLY A 665 31.62 36.35 -3.10
C GLY A 665 32.83 35.59 -3.66
N ASN A 666 32.61 34.49 -4.38
CA ASN A 666 33.69 33.65 -4.93
C ASN A 666 34.10 33.98 -6.37
N GLY A 667 33.54 35.06 -6.96
CA GLY A 667 33.76 35.41 -8.37
C GLY A 667 34.85 36.43 -8.68
N PHE A 668 35.56 36.99 -7.67
CA PHE A 668 36.55 38.06 -7.90
C PHE A 668 37.85 37.85 -7.09
N GLU A 669 38.62 36.87 -7.46
CA GLU A 669 40.08 36.91 -7.32
C GLU A 669 40.72 36.19 -8.52
N ARG A 670 40.71 36.86 -9.66
CA ARG A 670 41.65 36.54 -10.74
C ARG A 670 43.04 37.00 -10.28
N ARG A 671 43.88 36.09 -9.81
CA ARG A 671 45.31 36.29 -9.71
C ARG A 671 45.87 36.75 -11.05
N LYS A 672 46.44 37.96 -11.11
CA LYS A 672 47.22 38.43 -12.25
C LYS A 672 48.43 37.49 -12.40
N PRO A 673 48.84 37.13 -13.63
CA PRO A 673 50.06 36.37 -13.86
C PRO A 673 51.28 37.26 -13.51
N GLY A 674 52.08 36.79 -12.55
CA GLY A 674 53.34 37.43 -12.22
C GLY A 674 54.32 37.33 -13.36
N THR A 675 54.80 38.47 -13.83
CA THR A 675 55.97 38.61 -14.73
C THR A 675 57.23 38.03 -14.07
N ARG A 676 57.72 36.91 -14.65
CA ARG A 676 59.08 36.40 -14.40
C ARG A 676 60.09 37.38 -14.99
N ARG A 677 60.86 38.11 -14.16
CA ARG A 677 62.12 38.70 -14.54
C ARG A 677 63.19 37.60 -14.64
N ARG A 678 63.83 37.53 -15.80
CA ARG A 678 65.10 36.82 -15.97
C ARG A 678 66.23 37.68 -15.31
N SER A 679 67.07 37.05 -14.55
CA SER A 679 68.52 37.25 -14.45
C SER A 679 69.13 35.97 -13.95
#